data_9c02d9d67d983fb5122725410701676f
#
_entry.id   9c02d9d67d983fb5122725410701676f
#
_cell.length_a   1.000
_cell.length_b   1.000
_cell.length_c   1.000
_cell.angle_alpha   90.00
_cell.angle_beta   90.00
_cell.angle_gamma   90.00
#
_symmetry.space_group_name_H-M   'P 1'
#
loop_
_entity.id
_entity.type
_entity.pdbx_description
1 polymer ?
#
loop_
_entity_poly.entity_id
_entity_poly.type
_entity_poly.pdbx_seq_one_letter_code
_entity_poly.pdbx_strand_id
1 'polypeptide(L)'
;MKPRTEHPKKKNPSNLYHPKSIMKAQKLCMLASVFSAALFSMSTAQAADVTTEDVKVTASRVEQELMDVNMSVSVITADDIAHSEARTIGDLLKDVPGVQINSDGGQGMKRAQIRGEDSFRTLVMIDGQKIAEHKSMSGSPMLIDPSMVERIEVIKGPASVLYGSDAIGGAINIITKKGGNKPFEAEVSAGMDNASNGKTAAASIYGGISGWHYRLGLAHESGDNLRTPAGKAPYTEFSSFGANGYLAYDISENATVGMTLDHFDMDFMSGSMLPGYSNFFVNVPKWKRDKVGIFTDIKNLNEYLTRIRVDAFYQTSNKQMQNHIAVTGMPFMIDNFADNDLDQYGISIQTDWQLGENNYLVAGYEFNYDDLDATSSVLAVAPRNMGMGIHKGTYYTSSGIYQGSMSTHAVFASMESMLPYDLTLTYGARYTYVKTDMDKSYGVKTYAQGSNASKGPIVTSTPGSQHNDRVVFNAGISYSGIDDLVLRTLWSQGFRSPLLQERYIPSSMGNTSMGQILGNPDLKPETSDNFEIGARYQKGGFMLDTAAFLSLADDYIAAVSISPTEQQYDNMAEAKTFGIELSTSYQIGETGFTPYINGTWMRRQYTNEDGFKTYKTSTPEFIARYGVRWEGERNGLGLRTDLYAKSLTASEYDDGGYNYRLGGATTLNLTAGVSFGAQKQFSFDAGIYNIFDKKYQEMQSIYEPSRYFSVKLNARY
;
A
#
# COMPACT_ATOMS: atom_id res chain seq x y z
N MET A 1 -69.69 33.27 16.87
CA MET A 1 -68.58 33.78 17.68
C MET A 1 -67.27 33.27 17.11
N LYS A 2 -66.45 34.17 16.56
CA LYS A 2 -65.11 33.84 15.97
C LYS A 2 -64.07 33.89 17.10
N PRO A 3 -63.04 33.00 17.11
CA PRO A 3 -61.84 33.23 17.86
C PRO A 3 -60.76 33.90 16.97
N ARG A 4 -60.03 34.80 17.64
CA ARG A 4 -58.94 35.61 17.12
C ARG A 4 -57.72 34.76 16.80
N THR A 5 -57.09 35.05 15.66
CA THR A 5 -55.74 34.62 15.28
C THR A 5 -54.66 35.52 15.92
N GLU A 6 -53.71 34.97 16.66
CA GLU A 6 -52.46 35.65 17.05
C GLU A 6 -51.31 35.23 16.14
N HIS A 7 -50.62 36.22 15.58
CA HIS A 7 -49.40 36.09 14.81
C HIS A 7 -48.16 35.92 15.75
N PRO A 8 -47.22 35.01 15.44
CA PRO A 8 -45.96 34.99 16.15
C PRO A 8 -44.98 36.01 15.56
N LYS A 9 -44.35 36.76 16.46
CA LYS A 9 -43.29 37.75 16.18
C LYS A 9 -42.03 37.11 15.62
N LYS A 10 -41.50 37.64 14.50
CA LYS A 10 -40.17 37.39 13.96
C LYS A 10 -39.10 37.82 14.97
N LYS A 11 -38.22 36.91 15.37
CA LYS A 11 -36.96 37.23 16.04
C LYS A 11 -35.85 37.36 14.98
N ASN A 12 -35.18 38.50 14.96
CA ASN A 12 -33.95 38.75 14.22
C ASN A 12 -32.80 37.89 14.80
N PRO A 13 -31.96 37.25 13.97
CA PRO A 13 -30.71 36.70 14.47
C PRO A 13 -29.64 37.79 14.52
N SER A 14 -29.24 38.20 15.70
CA SER A 14 -28.07 39.04 15.94
C SER A 14 -26.79 38.21 15.69
N ASN A 15 -25.97 38.67 14.74
CA ASN A 15 -24.61 38.26 14.51
C ASN A 15 -23.75 38.37 15.78
N LEU A 16 -23.23 37.23 16.25
CA LEU A 16 -22.12 37.16 17.19
C LEU A 16 -20.90 36.63 16.47
N TYR A 17 -20.16 37.51 15.80
CA TYR A 17 -18.81 37.26 15.39
C TYR A 17 -17.86 37.31 16.60
N HIS A 18 -17.25 36.18 16.93
CA HIS A 18 -16.21 36.12 17.95
C HIS A 18 -14.88 36.61 17.40
N PRO A 19 -14.23 37.65 17.99
CA PRO A 19 -12.97 38.23 17.44
C PRO A 19 -11.73 37.31 17.54
N LYS A 20 -11.81 36.17 18.21
CA LYS A 20 -10.66 35.27 18.41
C LYS A 20 -10.28 34.43 17.19
N SER A 21 -11.16 34.26 16.18
CA SER A 21 -10.86 33.49 14.97
C SER A 21 -10.08 34.33 13.93
N ILE A 22 -10.29 35.63 13.89
CA ILE A 22 -9.63 36.54 12.95
C ILE A 22 -8.15 36.73 13.32
N MET A 23 -7.81 36.75 14.61
CA MET A 23 -6.42 36.90 15.07
C MET A 23 -5.53 35.67 14.78
N LYS A 24 -6.11 34.46 14.65
CA LYS A 24 -5.36 33.24 14.25
C LYS A 24 -5.08 33.21 12.74
N ALA A 25 -6.03 33.65 11.92
CA ALA A 25 -5.86 33.74 10.46
C ALA A 25 -4.83 34.83 10.08
N GLN A 26 -4.83 35.97 10.76
CA GLN A 26 -3.86 37.04 10.52
C GLN A 26 -2.42 36.66 10.91
N LYS A 27 -2.22 35.85 11.97
CA LYS A 27 -0.89 35.34 12.32
C LYS A 27 -0.37 34.31 11.34
N LEU A 28 -1.24 33.51 10.72
CA LEU A 28 -0.85 32.56 9.67
C LEU A 28 -0.50 33.28 8.36
N CYS A 29 -1.24 34.32 7.99
CA CYS A 29 -0.94 35.18 6.84
C CYS A 29 0.34 36.01 7.04
N MET A 30 0.66 36.44 8.26
CA MET A 30 1.94 37.12 8.54
C MET A 30 3.15 36.19 8.42
N LEU A 31 3.02 34.91 8.85
CA LEU A 31 4.10 33.93 8.64
C LEU A 31 4.30 33.61 7.15
N ALA A 32 3.22 33.48 6.38
CA ALA A 32 3.30 33.29 4.93
C ALA A 32 3.88 34.53 4.20
N SER A 33 3.58 35.74 4.64
CA SER A 33 4.11 36.98 4.03
C SER A 33 5.58 37.25 4.36
N VAL A 34 6.06 36.82 5.54
CA VAL A 34 7.50 36.90 5.88
C VAL A 34 8.31 35.92 5.06
N PHE A 35 7.75 34.70 4.77
CA PHE A 35 8.37 33.73 3.87
C PHE A 35 8.39 34.21 2.42
N SER A 36 7.31 34.86 1.93
CA SER A 36 7.25 35.39 0.57
C SER A 36 8.20 36.61 0.37
N ALA A 37 8.42 37.42 1.40
CA ALA A 37 9.35 38.58 1.31
C ALA A 37 10.83 38.16 1.31
N ALA A 38 11.17 37.02 1.97
CA ALA A 38 12.53 36.47 1.94
C ALA A 38 12.89 35.85 0.58
N LEU A 39 11.91 35.39 -0.19
CA LEU A 39 12.11 34.79 -1.52
C LEU A 39 12.32 35.84 -2.64
N PHE A 40 11.92 37.12 -2.44
CA PHE A 40 12.00 38.17 -3.48
C PHE A 40 13.29 38.98 -3.44
N SER A 41 14.17 38.81 -2.46
CA SER A 41 15.42 39.60 -2.33
C SER A 41 16.69 38.81 -2.67
N MET A 42 16.60 37.62 -3.27
CA MET A 42 17.79 36.89 -3.73
C MET A 42 18.12 37.26 -5.17
N SER A 43 19.28 37.93 -5.33
CA SER A 43 19.94 38.15 -6.60
C SER A 43 20.11 36.86 -7.39
N THR A 44 20.02 36.96 -8.71
CA THR A 44 20.26 35.90 -9.68
C THR A 44 21.61 35.21 -9.44
N ALA A 45 21.63 34.19 -8.59
CA ALA A 45 22.72 33.22 -8.53
C ALA A 45 22.57 32.32 -9.74
N GLN A 46 23.61 32.19 -10.52
CA GLN A 46 23.71 31.27 -11.65
C GLN A 46 23.58 29.84 -11.09
N ALA A 47 22.57 29.11 -11.53
CA ALA A 47 22.36 27.72 -11.07
C ALA A 47 23.61 26.90 -11.45
N ALA A 48 24.23 26.28 -10.46
CA ALA A 48 25.17 25.21 -10.71
C ALA A 48 24.39 24.01 -11.27
N ASP A 49 24.93 23.38 -12.30
CA ASP A 49 24.40 22.09 -12.77
C ASP A 49 24.60 21.06 -11.66
N VAL A 50 23.58 20.91 -10.82
CA VAL A 50 23.54 19.82 -9.85
C VAL A 50 22.97 18.63 -10.60
N THR A 51 23.83 17.68 -10.93
CA THR A 51 23.43 16.37 -11.40
C THR A 51 22.68 15.70 -10.26
N THR A 52 21.33 15.69 -10.31
CA THR A 52 20.53 14.71 -9.57
C THR A 52 20.96 13.34 -10.10
N GLU A 53 21.34 12.42 -9.21
CA GLU A 53 21.61 11.04 -9.60
C GLU A 53 20.43 10.55 -10.47
N ASP A 54 20.74 9.95 -11.61
CA ASP A 54 19.75 9.43 -12.53
C ASP A 54 18.97 8.30 -11.82
N VAL A 55 17.72 8.58 -11.47
CA VAL A 55 16.88 7.61 -10.75
C VAL A 55 16.45 6.52 -11.74
N LYS A 56 17.01 5.33 -11.55
CA LYS A 56 16.67 4.15 -12.36
C LYS A 56 15.51 3.37 -11.74
N VAL A 57 14.62 2.91 -12.60
CA VAL A 57 13.43 2.14 -12.23
C VAL A 57 13.30 0.89 -13.08
N THR A 58 12.58 -0.10 -12.56
CA THR A 58 12.27 -1.37 -13.27
C THR A 58 10.77 -1.51 -13.56
N ALA A 59 10.04 -0.41 -13.53
CA ALA A 59 8.58 -0.37 -13.71
C ALA A 59 8.13 -0.96 -15.08
N SER A 60 8.98 -0.91 -16.11
CA SER A 60 8.78 -1.53 -17.42
C SER A 60 9.37 -2.95 -17.54
N ARG A 61 9.79 -3.58 -16.43
CA ARG A 61 10.57 -4.83 -16.34
C ARG A 61 11.98 -4.73 -16.87
N VAL A 62 12.40 -3.57 -17.31
CA VAL A 62 13.77 -3.25 -17.72
C VAL A 62 14.23 -2.07 -16.89
N GLU A 63 15.52 -2.04 -16.56
CA GLU A 63 16.12 -0.91 -15.87
C GLU A 63 16.22 0.28 -16.84
N GLN A 64 15.48 1.34 -16.57
CA GLN A 64 15.43 2.57 -17.37
C GLN A 64 15.55 3.79 -16.45
N GLU A 65 15.98 4.91 -17.00
CA GLU A 65 15.91 6.19 -16.31
C GLU A 65 14.45 6.59 -16.10
N LEU A 66 14.14 7.19 -14.95
CA LEU A 66 12.77 7.61 -14.64
C LEU A 66 12.21 8.56 -15.71
N MET A 67 13.06 9.38 -16.35
CA MET A 67 12.65 10.29 -17.42
C MET A 67 12.10 9.58 -18.65
N ASP A 68 12.59 8.38 -18.95
CA ASP A 68 12.22 7.63 -20.17
C ASP A 68 10.93 6.80 -19.98
N VAL A 69 10.47 6.61 -18.74
CA VAL A 69 9.32 5.77 -18.44
C VAL A 69 8.00 6.44 -18.84
N ASN A 70 7.24 5.80 -19.72
CA ASN A 70 5.95 6.29 -20.25
C ASN A 70 4.75 6.01 -19.33
N MET A 71 4.94 5.97 -18.01
CA MET A 71 3.88 5.80 -17.02
C MET A 71 4.17 6.62 -15.76
N SER A 72 3.15 6.84 -14.94
CA SER A 72 3.34 7.49 -13.64
C SER A 72 3.99 6.54 -12.65
N VAL A 73 5.24 6.82 -12.28
CA VAL A 73 6.01 6.07 -11.29
C VAL A 73 6.54 7.03 -10.22
N SER A 74 6.37 6.66 -8.96
CA SER A 74 7.06 7.32 -7.84
C SER A 74 8.09 6.36 -7.25
N VAL A 75 9.25 6.89 -6.90
CA VAL A 75 10.34 6.12 -6.32
C VAL A 75 10.65 6.65 -4.93
N ILE A 76 10.79 5.73 -3.97
CA ILE A 76 11.37 6.01 -2.65
C ILE A 76 12.74 5.36 -2.67
N THR A 77 13.77 6.17 -2.59
CA THR A 77 15.17 5.72 -2.74
C THR A 77 15.74 5.15 -1.44
N ALA A 78 16.90 4.47 -1.54
CA ALA A 78 17.64 4.01 -0.37
C ALA A 78 18.00 5.15 0.59
N ASP A 79 18.29 6.34 0.06
CA ASP A 79 18.60 7.52 0.85
C ASP A 79 17.36 8.04 1.59
N ASP A 80 16.21 8.13 0.91
CA ASP A 80 14.93 8.46 1.56
C ASP A 80 14.60 7.50 2.71
N ILE A 81 14.81 6.18 2.50
CA ILE A 81 14.56 5.14 3.51
C ILE A 81 15.53 5.26 4.69
N ALA A 82 16.82 5.47 4.40
CA ALA A 82 17.86 5.57 5.43
C ALA A 82 17.64 6.76 6.37
N HIS A 83 17.14 7.87 5.84
CA HIS A 83 16.91 9.12 6.57
C HIS A 83 15.46 9.30 7.06
N SER A 84 14.59 8.33 6.76
CA SER A 84 13.23 8.27 7.30
C SER A 84 13.20 7.55 8.65
N GLU A 85 12.38 8.02 9.56
CA GLU A 85 12.02 7.33 10.79
C GLU A 85 10.80 6.41 10.62
N ALA A 86 10.41 6.15 9.38
CA ALA A 86 9.36 5.19 9.06
C ALA A 86 9.73 3.81 9.59
N ARG A 87 8.79 3.18 10.27
CA ARG A 87 8.99 1.85 10.84
C ARG A 87 8.54 0.75 9.89
N THR A 88 7.52 1.00 9.11
CA THR A 88 6.97 0.03 8.17
C THR A 88 7.02 0.57 6.73
N ILE A 89 6.92 -0.32 5.76
CA ILE A 89 6.79 0.07 4.34
C ILE A 89 5.57 0.99 4.14
N GLY A 90 4.47 0.74 4.84
CA GLY A 90 3.30 1.60 4.78
C GLY A 90 3.56 3.04 5.25
N ASP A 91 4.46 3.23 6.22
CA ASP A 91 4.84 4.59 6.65
C ASP A 91 5.61 5.35 5.58
N LEU A 92 6.51 4.68 4.84
CA LEU A 92 7.22 5.24 3.70
C LEU A 92 6.27 5.67 2.57
N LEU A 93 5.24 4.87 2.32
CA LEU A 93 4.28 5.09 1.24
C LEU A 93 3.27 6.21 1.52
N LYS A 94 3.05 6.61 2.78
CA LYS A 94 2.07 7.63 3.18
C LYS A 94 2.25 9.00 2.49
N ASP A 95 3.44 9.30 2.00
CA ASP A 95 3.79 10.59 1.41
C ASP A 95 3.88 10.55 -0.12
N VAL A 96 3.59 9.39 -0.73
CA VAL A 96 3.58 9.21 -2.19
C VAL A 96 2.25 9.74 -2.76
N PRO A 97 2.28 10.65 -3.76
CA PRO A 97 1.06 11.11 -4.42
C PRO A 97 0.22 9.96 -4.96
N GLY A 98 -1.09 9.99 -4.74
CA GLY A 98 -2.02 8.95 -5.18
C GLY A 98 -2.08 7.72 -4.29
N VAL A 99 -1.25 7.63 -3.24
CA VAL A 99 -1.25 6.49 -2.30
C VAL A 99 -1.93 6.86 -1.00
N GLN A 100 -2.79 5.97 -0.53
CA GLN A 100 -3.43 6.00 0.79
C GLN A 100 -3.08 4.73 1.56
N ILE A 101 -2.87 4.81 2.87
CA ILE A 101 -2.58 3.65 3.71
C ILE A 101 -3.76 3.36 4.63
N ASN A 102 -4.30 2.17 4.49
CA ASN A 102 -5.29 1.62 5.41
C ASN A 102 -4.57 0.85 6.52
N SER A 103 -4.75 1.28 7.77
CA SER A 103 -4.14 0.63 8.94
C SER A 103 -5.07 -0.35 9.66
N ASP A 104 -6.34 -0.42 9.26
CA ASP A 104 -7.39 -1.24 9.91
C ASP A 104 -7.40 -1.15 11.46
N GLY A 105 -6.90 -0.03 12.01
CA GLY A 105 -6.84 0.22 13.44
C GLY A 105 -5.59 -0.32 14.15
N GLY A 106 -4.57 -0.76 13.41
CA GLY A 106 -3.31 -1.30 13.95
C GLY A 106 -2.06 -0.61 13.42
N GLN A 107 -0.95 -0.71 14.15
CA GLN A 107 0.34 -0.23 13.69
C GLN A 107 1.00 -1.22 12.71
N GLY A 108 0.84 -2.53 12.93
CA GLY A 108 1.42 -3.59 12.11
C GLY A 108 0.64 -3.90 10.83
N MET A 109 -0.68 -3.74 10.83
CA MET A 109 -1.52 -4.05 9.67
C MET A 109 -1.69 -2.82 8.78
N LYS A 110 -0.85 -2.67 7.76
CA LYS A 110 -0.90 -1.58 6.79
C LYS A 110 -1.06 -2.12 5.37
N ARG A 111 -2.03 -1.57 4.66
CA ARG A 111 -2.38 -1.91 3.28
C ARG A 111 -2.34 -0.65 2.43
N ALA A 112 -1.84 -0.75 1.23
CA ALA A 112 -1.79 0.37 0.30
C ALA A 112 -3.00 0.37 -0.62
N GLN A 113 -3.49 1.56 -0.91
CA GLN A 113 -4.51 1.87 -1.90
C GLN A 113 -3.92 2.88 -2.87
N ILE A 114 -4.05 2.65 -4.17
CA ILE A 114 -3.52 3.55 -5.20
C ILE A 114 -4.70 4.16 -5.95
N ARG A 115 -4.73 5.50 -6.10
CA ARG A 115 -5.77 6.27 -6.78
C ARG A 115 -7.19 5.96 -6.28
N GLY A 116 -7.32 5.67 -4.97
CA GLY A 116 -8.59 5.32 -4.32
C GLY A 116 -9.05 3.89 -4.59
N GLU A 117 -8.32 3.08 -5.35
CA GLU A 117 -8.61 1.67 -5.51
C GLU A 117 -8.30 0.90 -4.22
N ASP A 118 -9.16 -0.05 -3.90
CA ASP A 118 -9.03 -0.88 -2.71
C ASP A 118 -7.72 -1.68 -2.71
N SER A 119 -7.24 -2.06 -1.54
CA SER A 119 -6.00 -2.82 -1.38
C SER A 119 -6.00 -4.19 -2.07
N PHE A 120 -7.17 -4.78 -2.37
CA PHE A 120 -7.28 -5.96 -3.21
C PHE A 120 -6.94 -5.70 -4.69
N ARG A 121 -6.96 -4.43 -5.11
CA ARG A 121 -6.71 -3.96 -6.47
C ARG A 121 -5.36 -3.25 -6.59
N THR A 122 -4.53 -3.36 -5.55
CA THR A 122 -3.16 -2.87 -5.49
C THR A 122 -2.21 -4.05 -5.36
N LEU A 123 -1.46 -4.35 -6.42
CA LEU A 123 -0.50 -5.43 -6.42
C LEU A 123 0.72 -5.07 -5.58
N VAL A 124 1.08 -5.92 -4.62
CA VAL A 124 2.31 -5.78 -3.83
C VAL A 124 3.29 -6.88 -4.20
N MET A 125 4.52 -6.50 -4.51
CA MET A 125 5.59 -7.40 -4.90
C MET A 125 6.87 -7.13 -4.11
N ILE A 126 7.67 -8.18 -3.90
CA ILE A 126 9.06 -8.09 -3.44
C ILE A 126 9.94 -8.69 -4.53
N ASP A 127 10.85 -7.90 -5.10
CA ASP A 127 11.71 -8.28 -6.24
C ASP A 127 10.91 -8.82 -7.44
N GLY A 128 9.77 -8.20 -7.73
CA GLY A 128 8.87 -8.58 -8.83
C GLY A 128 8.01 -9.82 -8.56
N GLN A 129 8.06 -10.41 -7.37
CA GLN A 129 7.29 -11.59 -7.00
C GLN A 129 6.13 -11.21 -6.08
N LYS A 130 4.92 -11.61 -6.49
CA LYS A 130 3.67 -11.27 -5.80
C LYS A 130 3.61 -11.83 -4.40
N ILE A 131 3.13 -11.01 -3.45
CA ILE A 131 2.66 -11.46 -2.15
C ILE A 131 1.15 -11.68 -2.25
N ALA A 132 0.72 -12.94 -2.25
CA ALA A 132 -0.70 -13.29 -2.34
C ALA A 132 -1.31 -13.58 -0.95
N GLU A 133 -2.61 -13.36 -0.85
CA GLU A 133 -3.45 -13.77 0.29
C GLU A 133 -4.82 -14.19 -0.24
N HIS A 134 -5.18 -15.48 -0.13
CA HIS A 134 -6.41 -16.03 -0.69
C HIS A 134 -7.59 -16.07 0.28
N LYS A 135 -7.33 -15.84 1.57
CA LYS A 135 -8.36 -15.74 2.62
C LYS A 135 -8.06 -14.50 3.49
N SER A 136 -8.55 -13.36 3.03
CA SER A 136 -8.33 -12.06 3.64
C SER A 136 -9.55 -11.16 3.48
N MET A 137 -9.68 -10.21 4.39
CA MET A 137 -10.68 -9.13 4.30
C MET A 137 -10.05 -7.77 3.96
N SER A 138 -8.74 -7.70 3.76
CA SER A 138 -8.02 -6.41 3.70
C SER A 138 -6.98 -6.31 2.57
N GLY A 139 -6.85 -7.30 1.70
CA GLY A 139 -5.88 -7.32 0.60
C GLY A 139 -4.44 -7.70 1.01
N SER A 140 -3.49 -7.55 0.09
CA SER A 140 -2.12 -8.04 0.25
C SER A 140 -1.31 -7.25 1.29
N PRO A 141 -0.52 -7.93 2.14
CA PRO A 141 0.34 -7.30 3.13
C PRO A 141 1.68 -6.84 2.55
N MET A 142 2.40 -6.00 3.31
CA MET A 142 3.77 -5.59 3.01
C MET A 142 4.73 -6.20 4.05
N LEU A 143 5.08 -7.49 3.88
CA LEU A 143 5.80 -8.31 4.87
C LEU A 143 7.31 -8.26 4.64
N ILE A 144 7.91 -7.09 4.87
CA ILE A 144 9.36 -6.86 4.82
C ILE A 144 9.73 -5.64 5.67
N ASP A 145 10.91 -5.66 6.29
CA ASP A 145 11.43 -4.52 7.05
C ASP A 145 12.05 -3.47 6.11
N PRO A 146 11.81 -2.14 6.33
CA PRO A 146 12.38 -1.07 5.52
C PRO A 146 13.92 -1.09 5.41
N SER A 147 14.65 -1.55 6.41
CA SER A 147 16.13 -1.61 6.39
C SER A 147 16.69 -2.58 5.34
N MET A 148 15.86 -3.53 4.88
CA MET A 148 16.23 -4.52 3.86
C MET A 148 15.97 -4.02 2.42
N VAL A 149 15.35 -2.84 2.28
CA VAL A 149 14.87 -2.30 1.01
C VAL A 149 15.90 -1.36 0.40
N GLU A 150 16.18 -1.57 -0.88
CA GLU A 150 16.99 -0.69 -1.75
C GLU A 150 16.17 0.51 -2.22
N ARG A 151 14.99 0.23 -2.76
CA ARG A 151 14.03 1.23 -3.21
C ARG A 151 12.63 0.65 -3.31
N ILE A 152 11.64 1.53 -3.32
CA ILE A 152 10.24 1.16 -3.57
C ILE A 152 9.77 1.89 -4.82
N GLU A 153 9.29 1.15 -5.81
CA GLU A 153 8.70 1.68 -7.02
C GLU A 153 7.18 1.57 -6.94
N VAL A 154 6.49 2.71 -7.02
CA VAL A 154 5.03 2.78 -7.01
C VAL A 154 4.54 3.14 -8.40
N ILE A 155 4.03 2.14 -9.09
CA ILE A 155 3.45 2.25 -10.44
C ILE A 155 1.97 2.58 -10.27
N LYS A 156 1.52 3.71 -10.82
CA LYS A 156 0.16 4.21 -10.63
C LYS A 156 -0.69 4.01 -11.89
N GLY A 157 -1.92 3.52 -11.68
CA GLY A 157 -2.80 3.05 -12.76
C GLY A 157 -2.49 1.62 -13.18
N PRO A 158 -3.32 1.01 -14.03
CA PRO A 158 -3.23 -0.41 -14.35
C PRO A 158 -1.86 -0.83 -14.88
N ALA A 159 -1.26 -1.78 -14.20
CA ALA A 159 0.02 -2.38 -14.56
C ALA A 159 -0.13 -3.86 -14.98
N SER A 160 -1.35 -4.29 -15.31
CA SER A 160 -1.68 -5.70 -15.52
C SER A 160 -1.01 -6.32 -16.74
N VAL A 161 -0.64 -5.55 -17.76
CA VAL A 161 0.13 -6.08 -18.93
C VAL A 161 1.47 -6.64 -18.48
N LEU A 162 2.18 -5.94 -17.62
CA LEU A 162 3.49 -6.37 -17.14
C LEU A 162 3.43 -7.30 -15.92
N TYR A 163 2.48 -7.07 -15.01
CA TYR A 163 2.50 -7.70 -13.68
C TYR A 163 1.28 -8.58 -13.38
N GLY A 164 0.27 -8.61 -14.26
CA GLY A 164 -0.87 -9.53 -14.17
C GLY A 164 -2.02 -9.05 -13.28
N SER A 165 -2.69 -10.01 -12.63
CA SER A 165 -3.86 -9.78 -11.78
C SER A 165 -3.56 -8.86 -10.59
N ASP A 166 -4.60 -8.18 -10.09
CA ASP A 166 -4.63 -7.33 -8.89
C ASP A 166 -3.99 -5.94 -9.07
N ALA A 167 -3.51 -5.60 -10.29
CA ALA A 167 -2.89 -4.33 -10.60
C ALA A 167 -3.86 -3.35 -11.31
N ILE A 168 -5.12 -3.25 -10.82
CA ILE A 168 -6.12 -2.29 -11.32
C ILE A 168 -5.76 -0.87 -10.90
N GLY A 169 -5.51 -0.65 -9.62
CA GLY A 169 -5.07 0.66 -9.08
C GLY A 169 -3.61 0.95 -9.37
N GLY A 170 -2.81 -0.11 -9.46
CA GLY A 170 -1.37 -0.03 -9.69
C GLY A 170 -0.60 -1.16 -9.01
N ALA A 171 0.72 -1.01 -8.98
CA ALA A 171 1.62 -1.96 -8.37
C ALA A 171 2.66 -1.28 -7.48
N ILE A 172 3.02 -1.92 -6.39
CA ILE A 172 4.13 -1.54 -5.50
C ILE A 172 5.17 -2.64 -5.60
N ASN A 173 6.33 -2.30 -6.15
CA ASN A 173 7.46 -3.22 -6.25
C ASN A 173 8.54 -2.80 -5.26
N ILE A 174 8.77 -3.64 -4.26
CA ILE A 174 9.76 -3.43 -3.20
C ILE A 174 11.03 -4.16 -3.64
N ILE A 175 12.08 -3.41 -3.97
CA ILE A 175 13.35 -3.95 -4.42
C ILE A 175 14.26 -4.11 -3.21
N THR A 176 14.78 -5.32 -2.98
CA THR A 176 15.66 -5.60 -1.85
C THR A 176 17.12 -5.22 -2.13
N LYS A 177 17.84 -4.86 -1.06
CA LYS A 177 19.28 -4.60 -1.09
C LYS A 177 20.03 -5.86 -1.48
N LYS A 178 21.03 -5.73 -2.34
CA LYS A 178 21.89 -6.81 -2.85
C LYS A 178 23.30 -6.76 -2.22
N GLY A 179 24.24 -7.48 -2.79
CA GLY A 179 25.64 -7.46 -2.38
C GLY A 179 26.35 -6.12 -2.66
N GLY A 180 27.50 -5.91 -2.02
CA GLY A 180 28.33 -4.72 -2.21
C GLY A 180 29.42 -4.93 -3.26
N ASN A 181 30.21 -3.86 -3.50
CA ASN A 181 31.35 -3.86 -4.44
C ASN A 181 32.70 -4.03 -3.73
N LYS A 182 32.75 -3.84 -2.42
CA LYS A 182 33.96 -4.08 -1.61
C LYS A 182 33.91 -5.48 -1.01
N PRO A 183 35.09 -6.06 -0.70
CA PRO A 183 35.12 -7.40 -0.11
C PRO A 183 34.31 -7.56 1.16
N PHE A 184 34.18 -6.52 1.95
CA PHE A 184 33.37 -6.51 3.17
C PHE A 184 32.84 -5.11 3.47
N GLU A 185 31.57 -5.02 3.73
CA GLU A 185 30.84 -3.84 4.17
C GLU A 185 29.83 -4.25 5.24
N ALA A 186 29.50 -3.33 6.14
CA ALA A 186 28.53 -3.57 7.19
C ALA A 186 27.69 -2.31 7.45
N GLU A 187 26.43 -2.51 7.86
CA GLU A 187 25.50 -1.45 8.21
C GLU A 187 24.75 -1.84 9.48
N VAL A 188 24.63 -0.89 10.42
CA VAL A 188 23.85 -1.05 11.65
C VAL A 188 22.97 0.18 11.82
N SER A 189 21.70 -0.02 12.21
CA SER A 189 20.80 1.07 12.58
C SER A 189 20.03 0.73 13.85
N ALA A 190 19.71 1.79 14.62
CA ALA A 190 18.85 1.69 15.79
C ALA A 190 17.98 2.96 15.90
N GLY A 191 16.72 2.80 16.24
CA GLY A 191 15.78 3.92 16.38
C GLY A 191 14.80 3.72 17.52
N MET A 192 14.20 4.83 17.95
CA MET A 192 13.12 4.82 18.93
C MET A 192 12.16 6.00 18.72
N ASP A 193 10.91 5.79 19.09
CA ASP A 193 9.90 6.85 19.18
C ASP A 193 9.11 6.80 20.48
N ASN A 194 8.43 7.88 20.81
CA ASN A 194 7.56 7.93 21.97
C ASN A 194 6.05 7.97 21.62
N ALA A 195 5.69 7.73 20.35
CA ALA A 195 4.28 7.54 19.96
C ALA A 195 3.73 6.24 20.53
N SER A 196 4.52 5.18 20.48
CA SER A 196 4.20 3.85 20.99
C SER A 196 5.34 3.20 21.79
N ASN A 197 6.30 3.95 22.33
CA ASN A 197 7.58 3.43 22.82
C ASN A 197 8.26 2.53 21.78
N GLY A 198 8.12 2.91 20.51
CA GLY A 198 8.60 2.17 19.36
C GLY A 198 10.12 1.99 19.40
N LYS A 199 10.60 0.84 18.98
CA LYS A 199 12.01 0.50 18.88
C LYS A 199 12.28 -0.22 17.57
N THR A 200 13.36 0.17 16.89
CA THR A 200 13.87 -0.49 15.70
C THR A 200 15.33 -0.81 15.86
N ALA A 201 15.78 -1.94 15.35
CA ALA A 201 17.18 -2.30 15.27
C ALA A 201 17.41 -3.14 14.01
N ALA A 202 18.43 -2.80 13.21
CA ALA A 202 18.80 -3.60 12.06
C ALA A 202 20.32 -3.67 11.94
N ALA A 203 20.79 -4.78 11.39
CA ALA A 203 22.21 -5.01 11.09
C ALA A 203 22.34 -5.80 9.80
N SER A 204 23.32 -5.46 8.98
CA SER A 204 23.64 -6.25 7.80
C SER A 204 25.12 -6.26 7.50
N ILE A 205 25.57 -7.37 6.93
CA ILE A 205 26.89 -7.54 6.33
C ILE A 205 26.70 -7.84 4.86
N TYR A 206 27.55 -7.27 4.02
CA TYR A 206 27.45 -7.45 2.58
C TYR A 206 28.82 -7.23 1.92
N GLY A 207 28.95 -7.64 0.68
CA GLY A 207 30.20 -7.41 -0.05
C GLY A 207 30.21 -8.10 -1.40
N GLY A 208 31.34 -7.89 -2.10
CA GLY A 208 31.65 -8.51 -3.38
C GLY A 208 33.12 -8.86 -3.47
N ILE A 209 33.46 -10.11 -3.84
CA ILE A 209 34.82 -10.59 -4.00
C ILE A 209 34.90 -11.72 -5.02
N SER A 210 35.82 -11.59 -5.98
CA SER A 210 36.11 -12.64 -6.99
C SER A 210 34.85 -13.19 -7.70
N GLY A 211 33.94 -12.30 -8.09
CA GLY A 211 32.69 -12.64 -8.74
C GLY A 211 31.55 -13.05 -7.79
N TRP A 212 31.81 -13.23 -6.51
CA TRP A 212 30.77 -13.44 -5.52
C TRP A 212 30.22 -12.13 -5.00
N HIS A 213 28.90 -12.05 -4.87
CA HIS A 213 28.16 -10.97 -4.23
C HIS A 213 27.29 -11.55 -3.14
N TYR A 214 27.35 -10.98 -1.94
CA TYR A 214 26.62 -11.52 -0.81
C TYR A 214 26.04 -10.42 0.08
N ARG A 215 24.92 -10.72 0.73
CA ARG A 215 24.31 -9.94 1.81
C ARG A 215 23.61 -10.85 2.80
N LEU A 216 23.71 -10.52 4.07
CA LEU A 216 22.90 -11.04 5.15
C LEU A 216 22.41 -9.85 5.99
N GLY A 217 21.11 -9.71 6.12
CA GLY A 217 20.46 -8.66 6.90
C GLY A 217 19.53 -9.24 7.96
N LEU A 218 19.46 -8.57 9.11
CA LEU A 218 18.56 -8.87 10.23
C LEU A 218 17.91 -7.55 10.67
N ALA A 219 16.63 -7.59 11.02
CA ALA A 219 15.91 -6.45 11.55
C ALA A 219 14.88 -6.87 12.60
N HIS A 220 14.67 -6.02 13.57
CA HIS A 220 13.61 -6.18 14.56
C HIS A 220 12.94 -4.85 14.83
N GLU A 221 11.63 -4.87 14.95
CA GLU A 221 10.80 -3.72 15.27
C GLU A 221 9.77 -4.09 16.32
N SER A 222 9.44 -3.15 17.22
CA SER A 222 8.35 -3.32 18.18
C SER A 222 7.74 -1.98 18.58
N GLY A 223 6.47 -2.00 18.99
CA GLY A 223 5.76 -0.85 19.53
C GLY A 223 4.65 -1.27 20.47
N ASP A 224 4.52 -0.55 21.59
CA ASP A 224 3.40 -0.64 22.52
C ASP A 224 2.14 0.02 21.92
N ASN A 225 1.07 0.01 22.70
CA ASN A 225 -0.18 0.70 22.38
C ASN A 225 0.02 2.19 22.06
N LEU A 226 -0.51 2.62 20.92
CA LEU A 226 -0.36 3.95 20.34
C LEU A 226 -0.92 5.04 21.24
N ARG A 227 -0.17 6.11 21.44
CA ARG A 227 -0.61 7.32 22.14
C ARG A 227 -1.25 8.28 21.14
N THR A 228 -2.55 8.53 21.32
CA THR A 228 -3.36 9.43 20.50
C THR A 228 -3.85 10.64 21.30
N PRO A 229 -4.31 11.71 20.65
CA PRO A 229 -4.94 12.84 21.35
C PRO A 229 -6.27 12.49 22.07
N ALA A 230 -6.80 11.29 21.85
CA ALA A 230 -7.96 10.74 22.56
C ALA A 230 -7.56 9.86 23.76
N GLY A 231 -6.27 9.68 24.03
CA GLY A 231 -5.70 8.78 25.01
C GLY A 231 -4.95 7.61 24.38
N LYS A 232 -4.50 6.67 25.19
CA LYS A 232 -3.82 5.46 24.74
C LYS A 232 -4.83 4.55 24.01
N ALA A 233 -4.58 4.25 22.73
CA ALA A 233 -5.41 3.36 21.93
C ALA A 233 -5.12 1.90 22.31
N PRO A 234 -6.03 1.16 22.93
CA PRO A 234 -5.81 -0.22 23.29
C PRO A 234 -5.72 -1.11 22.04
N TYR A 235 -5.03 -2.24 22.17
CA TYR A 235 -4.91 -3.23 21.09
C TYR A 235 -4.27 -2.66 19.81
N THR A 236 -3.15 -1.96 19.95
CA THR A 236 -2.38 -1.43 18.80
C THR A 236 -0.90 -1.76 18.88
N GLU A 237 -0.51 -2.61 19.80
CA GLU A 237 0.86 -3.14 19.92
C GLU A 237 1.21 -4.05 18.75
N PHE A 238 2.50 -4.10 18.43
CA PHE A 238 3.02 -5.00 17.42
C PHE A 238 4.52 -5.27 17.62
N SER A 239 4.98 -6.37 17.03
CA SER A 239 6.38 -6.74 16.95
C SER A 239 6.64 -7.44 15.61
N SER A 240 7.80 -7.22 15.03
CA SER A 240 8.23 -7.95 13.84
C SER A 240 9.71 -8.29 13.89
N PHE A 241 10.07 -9.38 13.22
CA PHE A 241 11.44 -9.80 12.97
C PHE A 241 11.59 -10.15 11.50
N GLY A 242 12.63 -9.63 10.86
CA GLY A 242 12.97 -9.92 9.48
C GLY A 242 14.41 -10.41 9.36
N ALA A 243 14.65 -11.32 8.43
CA ALA A 243 15.97 -11.73 7.99
C ALA A 243 15.98 -11.90 6.48
N ASN A 244 17.00 -11.41 5.80
CA ASN A 244 17.18 -11.64 4.37
C ASN A 244 18.59 -12.06 4.04
N GLY A 245 18.72 -12.88 2.99
CA GLY A 245 19.98 -13.35 2.44
C GLY A 245 20.01 -13.19 0.94
N TYR A 246 21.12 -12.76 0.40
CA TYR A 246 21.42 -12.69 -1.03
C TYR A 246 22.78 -13.30 -1.27
N LEU A 247 22.89 -14.19 -2.25
CA LEU A 247 24.14 -14.77 -2.71
C LEU A 247 24.09 -14.90 -4.23
N ALA A 248 25.06 -14.31 -4.91
CA ALA A 248 25.16 -14.41 -6.36
C ALA A 248 26.60 -14.63 -6.79
N TYR A 249 26.78 -15.24 -7.94
CA TYR A 249 28.07 -15.49 -8.55
C TYR A 249 28.03 -15.12 -10.03
N ASP A 250 28.98 -14.29 -10.45
CA ASP A 250 29.19 -13.93 -11.84
C ASP A 250 30.00 -15.04 -12.51
N ILE A 251 29.33 -15.90 -13.28
CA ILE A 251 29.95 -16.96 -14.09
C ILE A 251 30.84 -16.33 -15.17
N SER A 252 30.40 -15.18 -15.67
CA SER A 252 31.14 -14.35 -16.65
C SER A 252 30.67 -12.90 -16.48
N GLU A 253 31.26 -11.96 -17.22
CA GLU A 253 30.82 -10.54 -17.28
C GLU A 253 29.34 -10.38 -17.70
N ASN A 254 28.81 -11.38 -18.40
CA ASN A 254 27.44 -11.35 -18.94
C ASN A 254 26.48 -12.35 -18.29
N ALA A 255 26.93 -13.17 -17.35
CA ALA A 255 26.11 -14.23 -16.78
C ALA A 255 26.25 -14.31 -15.26
N THR A 256 25.16 -14.09 -14.56
CA THR A 256 25.06 -14.17 -13.11
C THR A 256 24.03 -15.21 -12.70
N VAL A 257 24.34 -16.02 -11.72
CA VAL A 257 23.39 -16.92 -11.03
C VAL A 257 23.32 -16.53 -9.57
N GLY A 258 22.18 -16.72 -8.95
CA GLY A 258 22.08 -16.37 -7.54
C GLY A 258 20.85 -16.95 -6.85
N MET A 259 20.82 -16.76 -5.52
CA MET A 259 19.70 -17.13 -4.68
C MET A 259 19.37 -16.02 -3.69
N THR A 260 18.10 -15.98 -3.29
CA THR A 260 17.57 -15.10 -2.26
C THR A 260 16.89 -15.94 -1.18
N LEU A 261 17.00 -15.49 0.05
CA LEU A 261 16.33 -16.05 1.22
C LEU A 261 15.64 -14.91 1.96
N ASP A 262 14.37 -15.06 2.27
CA ASP A 262 13.62 -14.09 3.07
C ASP A 262 12.87 -14.80 4.17
N HIS A 263 12.94 -14.25 5.36
CA HIS A 263 12.14 -14.60 6.51
C HIS A 263 11.52 -13.35 7.11
N PHE A 264 10.23 -13.37 7.37
CA PHE A 264 9.53 -12.30 8.07
C PHE A 264 8.50 -12.90 9.01
N ASP A 265 8.52 -12.50 10.27
CA ASP A 265 7.57 -12.91 11.29
C ASP A 265 7.04 -11.66 12.00
N MET A 266 5.73 -11.61 12.22
CA MET A 266 5.06 -10.48 12.85
C MET A 266 3.92 -10.96 13.73
N ASP A 267 3.81 -10.37 14.92
CA ASP A 267 2.62 -10.39 15.74
C ASP A 267 2.08 -8.97 15.93
N PHE A 268 0.77 -8.80 15.94
CA PHE A 268 0.17 -7.49 16.17
C PHE A 268 -1.27 -7.59 16.66
N MET A 269 -1.73 -6.50 17.29
CA MET A 269 -3.12 -6.26 17.57
C MET A 269 -3.64 -5.05 16.80
N SER A 270 -4.92 -5.11 16.44
CA SER A 270 -5.64 -4.03 15.79
C SER A 270 -6.93 -3.76 16.54
N GLY A 271 -7.04 -2.61 17.19
CA GLY A 271 -8.22 -2.18 17.93
C GLY A 271 -9.08 -1.24 17.10
N SER A 272 -10.38 -1.25 17.34
CA SER A 272 -11.29 -0.29 16.72
C SER A 272 -12.10 0.44 17.79
N MET A 273 -12.16 1.77 17.64
CA MET A 273 -12.99 2.64 18.46
C MET A 273 -14.32 2.99 17.75
N LEU A 274 -14.80 2.09 16.89
CA LEU A 274 -16.03 2.28 16.13
C LEU A 274 -17.23 2.48 17.06
N PRO A 275 -18.12 3.44 16.80
CA PRO A 275 -19.37 3.59 17.51
C PRO A 275 -20.24 2.33 17.42
N GLY A 276 -20.85 1.94 18.53
CA GLY A 276 -21.71 0.75 18.60
C GLY A 276 -21.02 -0.51 19.09
N TYR A 277 -19.70 -0.58 19.07
CA TYR A 277 -18.95 -1.68 19.70
C TYR A 277 -18.66 -1.36 21.16
N SER A 278 -18.89 -2.32 22.05
CA SER A 278 -18.44 -2.25 23.44
C SER A 278 -17.00 -2.74 23.60
N ASN A 279 -16.57 -3.65 22.73
CA ASN A 279 -15.18 -4.06 22.56
C ASN A 279 -15.02 -4.70 21.16
N PHE A 280 -13.97 -4.28 20.45
CA PHE A 280 -13.59 -4.88 19.17
C PHE A 280 -12.07 -4.86 19.02
N PHE A 281 -11.48 -6.00 18.80
CA PHE A 281 -10.08 -6.10 18.40
C PHE A 281 -9.82 -7.31 17.50
N VAL A 282 -8.79 -7.20 16.71
CA VAL A 282 -8.16 -8.29 15.96
C VAL A 282 -6.81 -8.56 16.60
N ASN A 283 -6.55 -9.80 16.95
CA ASN A 283 -5.25 -10.29 17.40
C ASN A 283 -4.69 -11.22 16.32
N VAL A 284 -3.49 -10.92 15.85
CA VAL A 284 -2.73 -11.75 14.92
C VAL A 284 -1.46 -12.19 15.65
N PRO A 285 -1.52 -13.30 16.42
CA PRO A 285 -0.39 -13.75 17.22
C PRO A 285 0.75 -14.29 16.38
N LYS A 286 0.53 -14.52 15.09
CA LYS A 286 1.53 -15.01 14.15
C LYS A 286 1.14 -14.65 12.72
N TRP A 287 2.06 -14.02 12.02
CA TRP A 287 2.05 -13.90 10.58
C TRP A 287 3.46 -14.06 10.06
N LYS A 288 3.75 -15.24 9.54
CA LYS A 288 5.09 -15.66 9.12
C LYS A 288 5.13 -15.83 7.61
N ARG A 289 6.21 -15.37 6.98
CA ARG A 289 6.53 -15.61 5.57
C ARG A 289 7.99 -16.08 5.45
N ASP A 290 8.19 -17.21 4.80
CA ASP A 290 9.50 -17.74 4.43
C ASP A 290 9.58 -17.89 2.92
N LYS A 291 10.67 -17.48 2.29
CA LYS A 291 10.87 -17.58 0.85
C LYS A 291 12.29 -17.99 0.52
N VAL A 292 12.42 -18.85 -0.47
CA VAL A 292 13.67 -19.12 -1.19
C VAL A 292 13.45 -18.85 -2.67
N GLY A 293 14.35 -18.08 -3.27
CA GLY A 293 14.36 -17.79 -4.71
C GLY A 293 15.70 -18.12 -5.33
N ILE A 294 15.68 -18.51 -6.58
CA ILE A 294 16.87 -18.68 -7.42
C ILE A 294 16.68 -17.90 -8.72
N PHE A 295 17.76 -17.35 -9.23
CA PHE A 295 17.70 -16.64 -10.49
C PHE A 295 18.94 -16.87 -11.35
N THR A 296 18.76 -16.67 -12.65
CA THR A 296 19.82 -16.59 -13.65
C THR A 296 19.56 -15.38 -14.52
N ASP A 297 20.56 -14.55 -14.73
CA ASP A 297 20.51 -13.35 -15.58
C ASP A 297 21.66 -13.38 -16.57
N ILE A 298 21.36 -13.53 -17.85
CA ILE A 298 22.32 -13.61 -18.94
C ILE A 298 22.08 -12.43 -19.88
N LYS A 299 23.08 -11.60 -20.07
CA LYS A 299 23.03 -10.36 -20.87
C LYS A 299 23.93 -10.49 -22.11
N ASN A 300 23.71 -9.62 -23.07
CA ASN A 300 24.56 -9.49 -24.28
C ASN A 300 24.79 -10.83 -25.01
N LEU A 301 23.70 -11.64 -25.19
CA LEU A 301 23.81 -12.92 -25.85
C LEU A 301 24.18 -12.76 -27.35
N ASN A 302 23.51 -11.85 -28.05
CA ASN A 302 23.80 -11.44 -29.40
C ASN A 302 23.13 -10.08 -29.71
N GLU A 303 23.25 -9.60 -30.97
CA GLU A 303 22.71 -8.30 -31.40
C GLU A 303 21.16 -8.18 -31.31
N TYR A 304 20.44 -9.32 -31.33
CA TYR A 304 18.98 -9.34 -31.28
C TYR A 304 18.46 -9.69 -29.89
N LEU A 305 18.93 -10.80 -29.31
CA LEU A 305 18.54 -11.27 -27.99
C LEU A 305 19.53 -10.72 -26.95
N THR A 306 19.14 -9.64 -26.29
CA THR A 306 20.03 -8.89 -25.40
C THR A 306 20.07 -9.44 -23.99
N ARG A 307 18.98 -10.11 -23.55
CA ARG A 307 18.91 -10.65 -22.18
C ARG A 307 17.97 -11.85 -22.11
N ILE A 308 18.33 -12.81 -21.26
CA ILE A 308 17.43 -13.84 -20.73
C ILE A 308 17.53 -13.81 -19.21
N ARG A 309 16.40 -13.68 -18.56
CA ARG A 309 16.28 -13.80 -17.09
C ARG A 309 15.29 -14.90 -16.74
N VAL A 310 15.70 -15.77 -15.83
CA VAL A 310 14.85 -16.83 -15.26
C VAL A 310 14.87 -16.68 -13.76
N ASP A 311 13.69 -16.59 -13.16
CA ASP A 311 13.49 -16.58 -11.73
C ASP A 311 12.57 -17.75 -11.34
N ALA A 312 12.90 -18.45 -10.26
CA ALA A 312 12.01 -19.45 -9.66
C ALA A 312 12.01 -19.29 -8.13
N PHE A 313 10.88 -19.52 -7.50
CA PHE A 313 10.76 -19.39 -6.05
C PHE A 313 9.78 -20.39 -5.44
N TYR A 314 10.00 -20.66 -4.16
CA TYR A 314 9.05 -21.23 -3.24
C TYR A 314 8.87 -20.30 -2.06
N GLN A 315 7.63 -20.07 -1.67
CA GLN A 315 7.26 -19.24 -0.52
C GLN A 315 6.17 -19.91 0.28
N THR A 316 6.28 -19.87 1.60
CA THR A 316 5.20 -20.26 2.50
C THR A 316 4.80 -19.09 3.39
N SER A 317 3.51 -18.98 3.68
CA SER A 317 2.95 -17.96 4.58
C SER A 317 1.96 -18.62 5.55
N ASN A 318 2.17 -18.46 6.85
CA ASN A 318 1.24 -18.91 7.88
C ASN A 318 0.70 -17.70 8.65
N LYS A 319 -0.64 -17.60 8.74
CA LYS A 319 -1.33 -16.52 9.45
C LYS A 319 -2.37 -17.05 10.41
N GLN A 320 -2.19 -16.75 11.68
CA GLN A 320 -3.19 -17.03 12.73
C GLN A 320 -3.87 -15.70 13.12
N MET A 321 -5.19 -15.74 13.24
CA MET A 321 -5.98 -14.55 13.55
C MET A 321 -7.12 -14.89 14.50
N GLN A 322 -7.36 -13.98 15.46
CA GLN A 322 -8.51 -13.97 16.35
C GLN A 322 -9.19 -12.60 16.29
N ASN A 323 -10.48 -12.59 16.01
CA ASN A 323 -11.30 -11.37 16.13
C ASN A 323 -12.20 -11.50 17.36
N HIS A 324 -12.14 -10.55 18.27
CA HIS A 324 -13.08 -10.41 19.38
C HIS A 324 -14.09 -9.32 19.11
N ILE A 325 -15.37 -9.63 19.17
CA ILE A 325 -16.45 -8.73 18.81
C ILE A 325 -17.50 -8.70 19.91
N ALA A 326 -17.65 -7.55 20.56
CA ALA A 326 -18.74 -7.28 21.50
C ALA A 326 -19.46 -6.00 21.08
N VAL A 327 -20.69 -6.12 20.62
CA VAL A 327 -21.53 -4.99 20.18
C VAL A 327 -22.49 -4.61 21.28
N THR A 328 -22.63 -3.31 21.52
CA THR A 328 -23.57 -2.80 22.52
C THR A 328 -25.00 -3.20 22.17
N GLY A 329 -25.66 -3.90 23.09
CA GLY A 329 -27.04 -4.38 22.88
C GLY A 329 -27.17 -5.73 22.17
N MET A 330 -26.10 -6.29 21.64
CA MET A 330 -26.13 -7.67 21.09
C MET A 330 -26.14 -8.73 22.19
N PRO A 331 -26.83 -9.88 21.93
CA PRO A 331 -26.95 -10.94 22.90
C PRO A 331 -25.69 -11.78 23.09
N PHE A 332 -24.73 -11.69 22.17
CA PHE A 332 -23.52 -12.54 22.15
C PHE A 332 -22.24 -11.71 22.06
N MET A 333 -21.18 -12.20 22.71
CA MET A 333 -19.79 -11.89 22.40
C MET A 333 -19.30 -12.97 21.43
N ILE A 334 -18.57 -12.57 20.41
CA ILE A 334 -18.15 -13.43 19.31
C ILE A 334 -16.62 -13.43 19.25
N ASP A 335 -16.04 -14.62 19.30
CA ASP A 335 -14.63 -14.86 18.99
C ASP A 335 -14.54 -15.67 17.70
N ASN A 336 -13.89 -15.12 16.70
CA ASN A 336 -13.58 -15.80 15.45
C ASN A 336 -12.08 -16.14 15.44
N PHE A 337 -11.75 -17.36 15.11
CA PHE A 337 -10.38 -17.85 14.94
C PHE A 337 -10.18 -18.30 13.50
N ALA A 338 -9.02 -17.98 12.93
CA ALA A 338 -8.60 -18.47 11.63
C ALA A 338 -7.13 -18.86 11.67
N ASP A 339 -6.80 -19.94 11.00
CA ASP A 339 -5.42 -20.37 10.72
C ASP A 339 -5.33 -20.67 9.23
N ASN A 340 -4.42 -19.98 8.53
CA ASN A 340 -4.28 -20.05 7.09
C ASN A 340 -2.83 -20.37 6.77
N ASP A 341 -2.59 -21.49 6.12
CA ASP A 341 -1.32 -21.86 5.50
C ASP A 341 -1.44 -21.70 3.99
N LEU A 342 -0.49 -21.00 3.39
CA LEU A 342 -0.43 -20.75 1.95
C LEU A 342 0.96 -21.08 1.44
N ASP A 343 1.05 -22.09 0.59
CA ASP A 343 2.26 -22.44 -0.15
C ASP A 343 2.19 -21.92 -1.58
N GLN A 344 3.27 -21.30 -2.05
CA GLN A 344 3.34 -20.66 -3.36
C GLN A 344 4.58 -21.09 -4.11
N TYR A 345 4.42 -21.42 -5.39
CA TYR A 345 5.51 -21.74 -6.31
C TYR A 345 5.42 -20.84 -7.54
N GLY A 346 6.53 -20.32 -8.00
CA GLY A 346 6.53 -19.50 -9.18
C GLY A 346 7.76 -19.68 -10.05
N ILE A 347 7.55 -19.52 -11.35
CA ILE A 347 8.61 -19.45 -12.37
C ILE A 347 8.28 -18.29 -13.28
N SER A 348 9.27 -17.44 -13.56
CA SER A 348 9.21 -16.37 -14.54
C SER A 348 10.38 -16.50 -15.52
N ILE A 349 10.10 -16.41 -16.81
CA ILE A 349 11.09 -16.37 -17.87
C ILE A 349 10.86 -15.09 -18.64
N GLN A 350 11.86 -14.23 -18.70
CA GLN A 350 11.83 -13.00 -19.48
C GLN A 350 12.95 -13.00 -20.51
N THR A 351 12.65 -12.50 -21.69
CA THR A 351 13.60 -12.30 -22.77
C THR A 351 13.48 -10.87 -23.29
N ASP A 352 14.62 -10.22 -23.48
CA ASP A 352 14.69 -8.86 -23.98
C ASP A 352 15.36 -8.86 -25.34
N TRP A 353 14.77 -8.17 -26.31
CA TRP A 353 15.17 -8.20 -27.70
C TRP A 353 15.35 -6.79 -28.27
N GLN A 354 16.47 -6.56 -28.95
CA GLN A 354 16.71 -5.41 -29.80
C GLN A 354 16.35 -5.74 -31.25
N LEU A 355 15.27 -5.19 -31.77
CA LEU A 355 14.78 -5.45 -33.13
C LEU A 355 15.12 -4.28 -34.05
N GLY A 356 16.33 -4.28 -34.61
CA GLY A 356 16.89 -3.14 -35.31
C GLY A 356 17.32 -2.03 -34.33
N GLU A 357 17.54 -0.82 -34.83
CA GLU A 357 18.05 0.30 -34.01
C GLU A 357 16.96 0.92 -33.09
N ASN A 358 15.68 0.83 -33.49
CA ASN A 358 14.61 1.63 -32.91
C ASN A 358 13.56 0.85 -32.12
N ASN A 359 13.67 -0.49 -32.03
CA ASN A 359 12.61 -1.27 -31.38
C ASN A 359 13.21 -2.17 -30.31
N TYR A 360 12.65 -2.08 -29.12
CA TYR A 360 13.01 -2.92 -27.98
C TYR A 360 11.78 -3.70 -27.51
N LEU A 361 11.90 -5.03 -27.49
CA LEU A 361 10.82 -5.93 -27.08
C LEU A 361 11.19 -6.67 -25.80
N VAL A 362 10.31 -6.62 -24.83
CA VAL A 362 10.32 -7.48 -23.64
C VAL A 362 9.20 -8.50 -23.79
N ALA A 363 9.52 -9.78 -23.70
CA ALA A 363 8.54 -10.86 -23.77
C ALA A 363 8.80 -11.89 -22.67
N GLY A 364 7.75 -12.54 -22.19
CA GLY A 364 7.94 -13.49 -21.11
C GLY A 364 6.76 -14.43 -20.87
N TYR A 365 7.06 -15.44 -20.05
CA TYR A 365 6.10 -16.39 -19.53
C TYR A 365 6.20 -16.44 -18.01
N GLU A 366 5.05 -16.50 -17.34
CA GLU A 366 4.94 -16.65 -15.89
C GLU A 366 4.00 -17.80 -15.53
N PHE A 367 4.42 -18.55 -14.55
CA PHE A 367 3.62 -19.56 -13.88
C PHE A 367 3.64 -19.32 -12.37
N ASN A 368 2.47 -19.32 -11.74
CA ASN A 368 2.32 -19.32 -10.29
C ASN A 368 1.31 -20.38 -9.89
N TYR A 369 1.58 -21.03 -8.78
CA TYR A 369 0.69 -22.00 -8.13
C TYR A 369 0.62 -21.70 -6.64
N ASP A 370 -0.58 -21.46 -6.17
CA ASP A 370 -0.90 -21.14 -4.79
C ASP A 370 -1.75 -22.27 -4.21
N ASP A 371 -1.36 -22.83 -3.07
CA ASP A 371 -2.05 -23.93 -2.36
C ASP A 371 -2.44 -23.46 -0.96
N LEU A 372 -3.74 -23.41 -0.69
CA LEU A 372 -4.33 -22.91 0.56
C LEU A 372 -4.86 -24.07 1.40
N ASP A 373 -4.36 -24.20 2.62
CA ASP A 373 -4.99 -24.99 3.71
C ASP A 373 -5.43 -24.03 4.81
N ALA A 374 -6.73 -23.93 5.06
CA ALA A 374 -7.25 -22.97 6.00
C ALA A 374 -8.33 -23.57 6.91
N THR A 375 -8.29 -23.14 8.16
CA THR A 375 -9.34 -23.46 9.13
C THR A 375 -9.98 -22.18 9.67
N SER A 376 -11.22 -22.28 10.10
CA SER A 376 -11.88 -21.22 10.86
C SER A 376 -12.76 -21.82 11.95
N SER A 377 -12.90 -21.08 13.05
CA SER A 377 -13.89 -21.42 14.08
C SER A 377 -14.48 -20.15 14.68
N VAL A 378 -15.73 -20.25 15.09
CA VAL A 378 -16.48 -19.18 15.76
C VAL A 378 -17.00 -19.71 17.07
N LEU A 379 -16.81 -18.93 18.13
CA LEU A 379 -17.45 -19.13 19.42
C LEU A 379 -18.27 -17.88 19.74
N ALA A 380 -19.59 -18.02 19.86
CA ALA A 380 -20.45 -16.93 20.28
C ALA A 380 -21.11 -17.28 21.62
N VAL A 381 -20.95 -16.42 22.63
CA VAL A 381 -21.40 -16.66 24.00
C VAL A 381 -22.28 -15.52 24.49
N ALA A 382 -23.44 -15.82 25.08
CA ALA A 382 -24.30 -14.85 25.75
C ALA A 382 -23.65 -14.38 27.08
N PRO A 383 -23.25 -13.10 27.21
CA PRO A 383 -22.54 -12.60 28.39
C PRO A 383 -23.48 -12.41 29.60
N ARG A 384 -24.79 -12.36 29.37
CA ARG A 384 -25.83 -12.11 30.40
C ARG A 384 -27.15 -12.76 29.98
N ASN A 385 -28.13 -12.81 30.90
CA ASN A 385 -29.49 -13.20 30.54
C ASN A 385 -30.14 -12.12 29.67
N MET A 386 -30.64 -12.51 28.50
CA MET A 386 -31.19 -11.59 27.48
C MET A 386 -32.70 -11.71 27.31
N GLY A 387 -33.39 -12.59 28.06
CA GLY A 387 -34.79 -12.93 27.81
C GLY A 387 -34.98 -13.90 26.64
N MET A 388 -36.23 -14.20 26.31
CA MET A 388 -36.60 -15.13 25.22
C MET A 388 -35.82 -16.47 25.22
N GLY A 389 -35.50 -16.99 26.41
CA GLY A 389 -34.79 -18.26 26.56
C GLY A 389 -33.27 -18.20 26.38
N ILE A 390 -32.69 -17.02 26.12
CA ILE A 390 -31.25 -16.84 26.06
C ILE A 390 -30.72 -16.54 27.45
N HIS A 391 -30.08 -17.52 28.07
CA HIS A 391 -29.47 -17.40 29.40
C HIS A 391 -27.98 -17.06 29.29
N LYS A 392 -27.42 -16.50 30.35
CA LYS A 392 -25.96 -16.33 30.47
C LYS A 392 -25.27 -17.67 30.23
N GLY A 393 -24.26 -17.67 29.33
CA GLY A 393 -23.54 -18.87 28.97
C GLY A 393 -24.16 -19.69 27.84
N THR A 394 -25.34 -19.30 27.29
CA THR A 394 -25.81 -19.86 26.03
C THR A 394 -24.77 -19.58 24.94
N TYR A 395 -24.38 -20.61 24.17
CA TYR A 395 -23.38 -20.42 23.13
C TYR A 395 -23.74 -21.15 21.85
N TYR A 396 -23.16 -20.75 20.75
CA TYR A 396 -23.03 -21.57 19.54
C TYR A 396 -21.59 -21.59 19.08
N THR A 397 -21.23 -22.67 18.38
CA THR A 397 -19.93 -22.80 17.72
C THR A 397 -20.14 -23.12 16.25
N SER A 398 -19.26 -22.62 15.41
CA SER A 398 -19.14 -23.12 14.05
C SER A 398 -17.67 -23.33 13.73
N SER A 399 -17.36 -24.31 12.87
CA SER A 399 -16.00 -24.55 12.40
C SER A 399 -16.03 -24.88 10.91
N GLY A 400 -14.98 -24.49 10.20
CA GLY A 400 -14.81 -24.76 8.78
C GLY A 400 -13.39 -25.20 8.46
N ILE A 401 -13.25 -26.03 7.44
CA ILE A 401 -11.97 -26.45 6.84
C ILE A 401 -12.06 -26.21 5.35
N TYR A 402 -11.02 -25.61 4.80
CA TYR A 402 -10.96 -25.17 3.41
C TYR A 402 -9.61 -25.57 2.83
N GLN A 403 -9.62 -26.33 1.74
CA GLN A 403 -8.42 -26.73 1.00
C GLN A 403 -8.67 -26.46 -0.47
N GLY A 404 -7.82 -25.68 -1.09
CA GLY A 404 -7.98 -25.31 -2.48
C GLY A 404 -6.74 -24.64 -3.06
N SER A 405 -6.66 -24.63 -4.37
CA SER A 405 -5.51 -24.10 -5.08
C SER A 405 -5.89 -23.15 -6.20
N MET A 406 -4.93 -22.31 -6.59
CA MET A 406 -5.04 -21.40 -7.71
C MET A 406 -3.79 -21.49 -8.57
N SER A 407 -3.94 -21.85 -9.85
CA SER A 407 -2.84 -21.84 -10.82
C SER A 407 -3.03 -20.71 -11.83
N THR A 408 -1.94 -20.00 -12.10
CA THR A 408 -1.92 -18.87 -13.04
C THR A 408 -0.85 -19.12 -14.10
N HIS A 409 -1.23 -19.05 -15.37
CA HIS A 409 -0.32 -19.08 -16.51
C HIS A 409 -0.46 -17.78 -17.28
N ALA A 410 0.65 -17.15 -17.64
CA ALA A 410 0.58 -15.93 -18.42
C ALA A 410 1.71 -15.84 -19.44
N VAL A 411 1.40 -15.29 -20.61
CA VAL A 411 2.37 -14.82 -21.58
C VAL A 411 2.16 -13.34 -21.81
N PHE A 412 3.25 -12.59 -21.90
CA PHE A 412 3.20 -11.16 -22.13
C PHE A 412 4.26 -10.71 -23.11
N ALA A 413 4.00 -9.58 -23.76
CA ALA A 413 4.94 -8.87 -24.59
C ALA A 413 4.70 -7.37 -24.49
N SER A 414 5.77 -6.60 -24.40
CA SER A 414 5.75 -5.13 -24.42
C SER A 414 6.82 -4.64 -25.37
N MET A 415 6.43 -3.81 -26.30
CA MET A 415 7.29 -3.22 -27.32
C MET A 415 7.43 -1.73 -27.08
N GLU A 416 8.67 -1.24 -27.17
CA GLU A 416 9.00 0.17 -27.24
C GLU A 416 9.61 0.45 -28.61
N SER A 417 9.07 1.45 -29.32
CA SER A 417 9.48 1.82 -30.67
C SER A 417 9.79 3.30 -30.74
N MET A 418 11.03 3.64 -31.01
CA MET A 418 11.45 5.01 -31.29
C MET A 418 11.00 5.40 -32.70
N LEU A 419 10.24 6.48 -32.78
CA LEU A 419 9.68 7.01 -34.01
C LEU A 419 10.39 8.33 -34.39
N PRO A 420 10.29 8.80 -35.65
CA PRO A 420 10.76 10.15 -36.00
C PRO A 420 10.14 11.24 -35.13
N TYR A 421 10.85 12.36 -35.00
CA TYR A 421 10.42 13.56 -34.23
C TYR A 421 10.40 13.35 -32.72
N ASP A 422 11.34 12.55 -32.18
CA ASP A 422 11.51 12.32 -30.74
C ASP A 422 10.25 11.77 -30.05
N LEU A 423 9.51 10.95 -30.79
CA LEU A 423 8.37 10.21 -30.32
C LEU A 423 8.78 8.79 -29.96
N THR A 424 8.31 8.29 -28.81
CA THR A 424 8.43 6.88 -28.43
C THR A 424 7.06 6.28 -28.25
N LEU A 425 6.76 5.21 -28.99
CA LEU A 425 5.52 4.45 -28.88
C LEU A 425 5.76 3.21 -28.02
N THR A 426 5.03 3.06 -26.93
CA THR A 426 5.04 1.86 -26.09
C THR A 426 3.70 1.14 -26.21
N TYR A 427 3.70 -0.16 -26.49
CA TYR A 427 2.48 -0.97 -26.57
C TYR A 427 2.73 -2.40 -26.14
N GLY A 428 1.74 -3.02 -25.55
CA GLY A 428 1.89 -4.38 -25.04
C GLY A 428 0.56 -5.11 -24.89
N ALA A 429 0.69 -6.42 -24.73
CA ALA A 429 -0.41 -7.31 -24.43
C ALA A 429 0.02 -8.43 -23.48
N ARG A 430 -0.92 -8.88 -22.67
CA ARG A 430 -0.79 -10.05 -21.80
C ARG A 430 -2.03 -10.92 -21.88
N TYR A 431 -1.84 -12.20 -22.12
CA TYR A 431 -2.84 -13.23 -21.90
C TYR A 431 -2.58 -13.90 -20.56
N THR A 432 -3.60 -14.01 -19.74
CA THR A 432 -3.53 -14.70 -18.45
C THR A 432 -4.66 -15.70 -18.35
N TYR A 433 -4.34 -16.95 -18.01
CA TYR A 433 -5.27 -18.02 -17.68
C TYR A 433 -5.13 -18.34 -16.19
N VAL A 434 -6.26 -18.34 -15.49
CA VAL A 434 -6.33 -18.64 -14.05
C VAL A 434 -7.31 -19.79 -13.84
N LYS A 435 -6.88 -20.83 -13.12
CA LYS A 435 -7.73 -21.92 -12.67
C LYS A 435 -7.77 -21.94 -11.15
N THR A 436 -8.96 -22.00 -10.59
CA THR A 436 -9.21 -22.15 -9.14
C THR A 436 -9.89 -23.47 -8.88
N ASP A 437 -9.31 -24.27 -8.00
CA ASP A 437 -9.85 -25.56 -7.55
C ASP A 437 -10.11 -25.49 -6.03
N MET A 438 -11.30 -25.90 -5.58
CA MET A 438 -11.63 -26.07 -4.17
C MET A 438 -11.91 -27.55 -3.91
N ASP A 439 -10.98 -28.22 -3.26
CA ASP A 439 -11.06 -29.64 -2.95
C ASP A 439 -11.94 -29.90 -1.74
N LYS A 440 -11.83 -29.05 -0.72
CA LYS A 440 -12.65 -29.11 0.49
C LYS A 440 -13.14 -27.72 0.88
N SER A 441 -14.44 -27.61 1.09
CA SER A 441 -15.06 -26.50 1.79
C SER A 441 -16.21 -27.04 2.59
N TYR A 442 -16.04 -27.20 3.91
CA TYR A 442 -17.13 -27.64 4.77
C TYR A 442 -17.12 -26.94 6.12
N GLY A 443 -18.32 -26.78 6.68
CA GLY A 443 -18.50 -26.18 8.00
C GLY A 443 -19.54 -26.92 8.83
N VAL A 444 -19.37 -26.90 10.14
CA VAL A 444 -20.31 -27.45 11.11
C VAL A 444 -20.79 -26.36 12.05
N LYS A 445 -22.10 -26.20 12.18
CA LYS A 445 -22.74 -25.35 13.19
C LYS A 445 -23.29 -26.20 14.34
N THR A 446 -23.02 -25.83 15.57
CA THR A 446 -23.53 -26.48 16.77
C THR A 446 -24.12 -25.43 17.70
N TYR A 447 -25.37 -25.65 18.09
CA TYR A 447 -26.04 -24.83 19.10
C TYR A 447 -26.10 -25.58 20.41
N ALA A 448 -25.74 -24.93 21.50
CA ALA A 448 -25.90 -25.48 22.84
C ALA A 448 -26.71 -24.50 23.70
N GLN A 449 -27.84 -24.98 24.18
CA GLN A 449 -28.69 -24.29 25.15
C GLN A 449 -28.79 -25.15 26.37
N GLY A 450 -28.13 -24.79 27.46
CA GLY A 450 -28.08 -25.60 28.65
C GLY A 450 -27.38 -26.97 28.40
N SER A 451 -28.03 -28.06 28.78
CA SER A 451 -27.52 -29.45 28.61
C SER A 451 -27.81 -30.06 27.23
N ASN A 452 -28.55 -29.37 26.36
CA ASN A 452 -28.96 -29.93 25.07
C ASN A 452 -28.22 -29.22 23.93
N ALA A 453 -27.12 -29.82 23.48
CA ALA A 453 -26.45 -29.39 22.24
C ALA A 453 -27.19 -29.94 21.03
N SER A 454 -27.70 -29.08 20.15
CA SER A 454 -28.20 -29.51 18.84
C SER A 454 -27.12 -29.28 17.79
N LYS A 455 -26.79 -30.32 17.01
CA LYS A 455 -25.92 -30.16 15.83
C LYS A 455 -26.75 -29.58 14.70
N GLY A 456 -26.32 -28.43 14.20
CA GLY A 456 -26.87 -27.89 12.97
C GLY A 456 -26.47 -28.73 11.74
N PRO A 457 -27.03 -28.40 10.57
CA PRO A 457 -26.64 -29.03 9.31
C PRO A 457 -25.16 -28.82 9.05
N ILE A 458 -24.47 -29.84 8.55
CA ILE A 458 -23.16 -29.67 7.92
C ILE A 458 -23.41 -28.86 6.65
N VAL A 459 -22.90 -27.65 6.59
CA VAL A 459 -22.94 -26.86 5.36
C VAL A 459 -21.72 -27.30 4.54
N THR A 460 -21.94 -28.16 3.58
CA THR A 460 -20.95 -28.44 2.56
C THR A 460 -21.11 -27.37 1.48
N SER A 461 -20.17 -26.46 1.32
CA SER A 461 -20.02 -25.82 0.03
C SER A 461 -19.46 -26.88 -0.92
N THR A 462 -19.99 -26.95 -2.11
CA THR A 462 -19.60 -27.96 -3.10
C THR A 462 -18.14 -27.72 -3.49
N PRO A 463 -17.25 -28.72 -3.41
CA PRO A 463 -15.97 -28.64 -4.11
C PRO A 463 -16.22 -28.25 -5.55
N GLY A 464 -15.39 -27.40 -6.11
CA GLY A 464 -15.62 -26.88 -7.44
C GLY A 464 -14.34 -26.47 -8.11
N SER A 465 -14.36 -26.49 -9.44
CA SER A 465 -13.28 -25.99 -10.28
C SER A 465 -13.84 -24.94 -11.21
N GLN A 466 -13.21 -23.79 -11.23
CA GLN A 466 -13.54 -22.71 -12.14
C GLN A 466 -12.27 -22.20 -12.83
N HIS A 467 -12.44 -21.66 -14.01
CA HIS A 467 -11.35 -20.99 -14.71
C HIS A 467 -11.84 -19.66 -15.29
N ASN A 468 -10.92 -18.78 -15.45
CA ASN A 468 -11.13 -17.55 -16.24
C ASN A 468 -9.84 -17.21 -16.98
N ASP A 469 -10.00 -16.53 -18.09
CA ASP A 469 -8.89 -16.02 -18.87
C ASP A 469 -9.16 -14.57 -19.28
N ARG A 470 -8.08 -13.84 -19.51
CA ARG A 470 -8.16 -12.45 -19.93
C ARG A 470 -6.99 -12.06 -20.80
N VAL A 471 -7.27 -11.29 -21.85
CA VAL A 471 -6.26 -10.51 -22.56
C VAL A 471 -6.40 -9.06 -22.12
N VAL A 472 -5.29 -8.42 -21.76
CA VAL A 472 -5.23 -6.99 -21.46
C VAL A 472 -4.18 -6.33 -22.34
N PHE A 473 -4.42 -5.06 -22.66
CA PHE A 473 -3.58 -4.25 -23.52
C PHE A 473 -3.13 -2.97 -22.84
N ASN A 474 -2.01 -2.41 -23.31
CA ASN A 474 -1.64 -1.02 -23.07
C ASN A 474 -1.12 -0.40 -24.38
N ALA A 475 -1.26 0.91 -24.49
CA ALA A 475 -0.66 1.70 -25.56
C ALA A 475 -0.41 3.12 -25.05
N GLY A 476 0.78 3.64 -25.31
CA GLY A 476 1.16 4.98 -24.89
C GLY A 476 2.16 5.59 -25.85
N ILE A 477 2.23 6.89 -25.84
CA ILE A 477 3.18 7.66 -26.61
C ILE A 477 3.83 8.71 -25.72
N SER A 478 5.13 8.87 -25.82
CA SER A 478 5.88 9.95 -25.21
C SER A 478 6.57 10.81 -26.27
N TYR A 479 6.77 12.07 -25.96
CA TYR A 479 7.46 13.06 -26.76
C TYR A 479 8.57 13.70 -25.95
N SER A 480 9.81 13.62 -26.42
CA SER A 480 11.02 14.15 -25.77
C SER A 480 11.77 15.21 -26.62
N GLY A 481 11.13 15.73 -27.68
CA GLY A 481 11.75 16.73 -28.59
C GLY A 481 11.91 18.14 -28.04
N ILE A 482 11.59 18.35 -26.75
CA ILE A 482 11.89 19.58 -26.02
C ILE A 482 12.89 19.23 -24.92
N ASP A 483 14.03 19.92 -24.90
CA ASP A 483 15.07 19.67 -23.90
C ASP A 483 14.49 19.65 -22.47
N ASP A 484 14.87 18.65 -21.69
CA ASP A 484 14.51 18.51 -20.29
C ASP A 484 13.01 18.26 -20.02
N LEU A 485 12.16 18.09 -21.06
CA LEU A 485 10.72 17.89 -20.96
C LEU A 485 10.28 16.61 -21.67
N VAL A 486 9.58 15.75 -20.97
CA VAL A 486 8.86 14.58 -21.53
C VAL A 486 7.36 14.78 -21.34
N LEU A 487 6.63 14.76 -22.46
CA LEU A 487 5.17 14.70 -22.46
C LEU A 487 4.74 13.26 -22.75
N ARG A 488 3.76 12.75 -22.02
CA ARG A 488 3.31 11.37 -22.17
C ARG A 488 1.79 11.23 -22.16
N THR A 489 1.30 10.23 -22.85
CA THR A 489 -0.08 9.76 -22.75
C THR A 489 -0.08 8.24 -22.74
N LEU A 490 -0.98 7.64 -21.96
CA LEU A 490 -1.07 6.21 -21.78
C LEU A 490 -2.54 5.80 -21.66
N TRP A 491 -2.93 4.76 -22.40
CA TRP A 491 -4.09 3.94 -22.12
C TRP A 491 -3.62 2.58 -21.64
N SER A 492 -4.21 2.06 -20.57
CA SER A 492 -3.88 0.75 -20.02
C SER A 492 -5.10 0.07 -19.42
N GLN A 493 -5.17 -1.24 -19.61
CA GLN A 493 -6.20 -2.09 -19.03
C GLN A 493 -5.69 -2.83 -17.80
N GLY A 494 -6.56 -2.95 -16.81
CA GLY A 494 -6.33 -3.74 -15.61
C GLY A 494 -7.34 -4.87 -15.49
N PHE A 495 -6.98 -5.92 -14.76
CA PHE A 495 -7.92 -6.95 -14.35
C PHE A 495 -7.54 -7.55 -12.99
N ARG A 496 -8.53 -8.17 -12.34
CA ARG A 496 -8.36 -8.93 -11.11
C ARG A 496 -9.20 -10.21 -11.16
N SER A 497 -8.55 -11.34 -10.95
CA SER A 497 -9.25 -12.63 -10.82
C SER A 497 -9.85 -12.78 -9.43
N PRO A 498 -11.06 -13.38 -9.29
CA PRO A 498 -11.63 -13.67 -7.99
C PRO A 498 -10.73 -14.59 -7.15
N LEU A 499 -10.65 -14.33 -5.85
CA LEU A 499 -9.89 -15.12 -4.89
C LEU A 499 -10.65 -16.41 -4.51
N LEU A 500 -9.93 -17.41 -3.95
CA LEU A 500 -10.54 -18.63 -3.41
C LEU A 500 -11.65 -18.31 -2.38
N GLN A 501 -11.42 -17.29 -1.52
CA GLN A 501 -12.42 -16.86 -0.55
C GLN A 501 -13.68 -16.34 -1.22
N GLU A 502 -13.54 -15.48 -2.22
CA GLU A 502 -14.69 -14.88 -2.90
C GLU A 502 -15.54 -15.90 -3.65
N ARG A 503 -14.92 -16.98 -4.14
CA ARG A 503 -15.63 -18.05 -4.84
C ARG A 503 -16.19 -19.13 -3.94
N TYR A 504 -15.46 -19.54 -2.88
CA TYR A 504 -15.75 -20.82 -2.22
C TYR A 504 -15.77 -20.77 -0.70
N ILE A 505 -15.20 -19.75 -0.05
CA ILE A 505 -15.01 -19.78 1.40
C ILE A 505 -15.98 -18.82 2.09
N PRO A 506 -16.96 -19.32 2.85
CA PRO A 506 -17.81 -18.44 3.64
C PRO A 506 -17.01 -17.76 4.75
N SER A 507 -17.25 -16.47 4.94
CA SER A 507 -16.65 -15.67 6.03
C SER A 507 -17.71 -15.13 6.96
N SER A 508 -17.42 -15.11 8.28
CA SER A 508 -18.31 -14.47 9.25
C SER A 508 -18.00 -12.99 9.37
N MET A 509 -19.00 -12.16 9.22
CA MET A 509 -18.90 -10.73 9.45
C MET A 509 -19.29 -10.38 10.87
N GLY A 510 -18.44 -9.61 11.55
CA GLY A 510 -18.73 -9.09 12.88
C GLY A 510 -19.81 -8.02 12.95
N ASN A 511 -20.29 -7.51 11.86
CA ASN A 511 -21.13 -6.30 11.82
C ASN A 511 -22.61 -6.54 11.48
N THR A 512 -22.97 -7.64 10.91
CA THR A 512 -24.39 -7.96 10.71
C THR A 512 -24.80 -9.02 11.70
N SER A 513 -25.92 -8.86 12.35
CA SER A 513 -26.57 -9.75 13.31
C SER A 513 -26.29 -11.25 13.11
N MET A 514 -25.02 -11.70 13.22
CA MET A 514 -24.54 -13.05 12.96
C MET A 514 -24.55 -13.47 11.46
N GLY A 515 -24.36 -12.50 10.54
CA GLY A 515 -24.34 -12.76 9.10
C GLY A 515 -23.08 -13.47 8.62
N GLN A 516 -23.23 -14.20 7.52
CA GLN A 516 -22.13 -14.78 6.74
C GLN A 516 -22.05 -14.08 5.39
N ILE A 517 -20.83 -13.94 4.85
CA ILE A 517 -20.65 -13.71 3.43
C ILE A 517 -20.38 -15.06 2.77
N LEU A 518 -21.20 -15.42 1.80
CA LEU A 518 -21.07 -16.65 1.04
C LEU A 518 -20.18 -16.41 -0.19
N GLY A 519 -19.43 -17.41 -0.58
CA GLY A 519 -18.72 -17.42 -1.84
C GLY A 519 -19.68 -17.55 -3.03
N ASN A 520 -19.23 -17.09 -4.20
CA ASN A 520 -19.94 -17.24 -5.47
C ASN A 520 -18.98 -17.81 -6.53
N PRO A 521 -19.14 -19.10 -6.92
CA PRO A 521 -18.28 -19.71 -7.93
C PRO A 521 -18.36 -19.05 -9.30
N ASP A 522 -19.47 -18.37 -9.62
CA ASP A 522 -19.76 -17.81 -10.93
C ASP A 522 -19.20 -16.38 -11.14
N LEU A 523 -18.41 -15.89 -10.19
CA LEU A 523 -17.76 -14.58 -10.29
C LEU A 523 -16.87 -14.46 -11.52
N LYS A 524 -17.03 -13.33 -12.21
CA LYS A 524 -16.18 -12.91 -13.33
C LYS A 524 -14.98 -12.12 -12.82
N PRO A 525 -13.88 -12.03 -13.60
CA PRO A 525 -12.82 -11.10 -13.29
C PRO A 525 -13.29 -9.64 -13.34
N GLU A 526 -12.80 -8.83 -12.40
CA GLU A 526 -12.94 -7.37 -12.47
C GLU A 526 -12.05 -6.82 -13.59
N THR A 527 -12.46 -5.71 -14.20
CA THR A 527 -11.73 -5.07 -15.30
C THR A 527 -11.68 -3.55 -15.13
N SER A 528 -10.68 -2.92 -15.75
CA SER A 528 -10.60 -1.46 -15.79
C SER A 528 -9.93 -0.96 -17.06
N ASP A 529 -10.35 0.23 -17.52
CA ASP A 529 -9.69 1.05 -18.51
C ASP A 529 -9.19 2.34 -17.87
N ASN A 530 -7.91 2.64 -18.04
CA ASN A 530 -7.28 3.85 -17.50
C ASN A 530 -6.68 4.69 -18.62
N PHE A 531 -6.94 5.99 -18.57
CA PHE A 531 -6.41 6.99 -19.49
C PHE A 531 -5.60 8.00 -18.69
N GLU A 532 -4.39 8.28 -19.14
CA GLU A 532 -3.47 9.19 -18.48
C GLU A 532 -2.81 10.14 -19.49
N ILE A 533 -2.66 11.39 -19.09
CA ILE A 533 -1.79 12.38 -19.75
C ILE A 533 -0.89 12.99 -18.69
N GLY A 534 0.40 13.11 -18.97
CA GLY A 534 1.38 13.62 -18.00
C GLY A 534 2.50 14.38 -18.64
N ALA A 535 3.24 15.08 -17.79
CA ALA A 535 4.45 15.81 -18.15
C ALA A 535 5.51 15.64 -17.06
N ARG A 536 6.74 15.42 -17.48
CA ARG A 536 7.90 15.36 -16.59
C ARG A 536 8.94 16.36 -17.09
N TYR A 537 9.42 17.23 -16.20
CA TYR A 537 10.40 18.27 -16.53
C TYR A 537 11.48 18.32 -15.46
N GLN A 538 12.74 18.37 -15.90
CA GLN A 538 13.87 18.45 -14.98
C GLN A 538 14.96 19.36 -15.57
N LYS A 539 15.21 20.52 -14.94
CA LYS A 539 16.25 21.46 -15.36
C LYS A 539 16.69 22.38 -14.24
N GLY A 540 17.99 22.58 -14.10
CA GLY A 540 18.54 23.63 -13.23
C GLY A 540 18.08 23.52 -11.77
N GLY A 541 18.00 22.31 -11.22
CA GLY A 541 17.49 22.04 -9.87
C GLY A 541 15.97 22.04 -9.74
N PHE A 542 15.21 22.37 -10.79
CA PHE A 542 13.75 22.25 -10.80
C PHE A 542 13.33 20.89 -11.34
N MET A 543 12.45 20.23 -10.62
CA MET A 543 11.80 18.95 -10.98
C MET A 543 10.29 19.12 -10.93
N LEU A 544 9.61 18.61 -11.94
CA LEU A 544 8.14 18.50 -12.02
C LEU A 544 7.77 17.15 -12.62
N ASP A 545 6.89 16.42 -11.95
CA ASP A 545 6.14 15.30 -12.51
C ASP A 545 4.65 15.50 -12.21
N THR A 546 3.83 15.53 -13.24
CA THR A 546 2.39 15.71 -13.10
C THR A 546 1.64 14.81 -14.06
N ALA A 547 0.51 14.29 -13.62
CA ALA A 547 -0.37 13.48 -14.44
C ALA A 547 -1.84 13.77 -14.12
N ALA A 548 -2.66 13.85 -15.16
CA ALA A 548 -4.11 13.79 -15.05
C ALA A 548 -4.57 12.40 -15.51
N PHE A 549 -5.47 11.77 -14.76
CA PHE A 549 -5.92 10.41 -15.01
C PHE A 549 -7.42 10.25 -14.92
N LEU A 550 -7.94 9.27 -15.64
CA LEU A 550 -9.32 8.78 -15.59
C LEU A 550 -9.28 7.25 -15.58
N SER A 551 -9.84 6.64 -14.52
CA SER A 551 -10.02 5.19 -14.40
C SER A 551 -11.49 4.86 -14.42
N LEU A 552 -11.87 3.88 -15.25
CA LEU A 552 -13.20 3.32 -15.39
C LEU A 552 -13.09 1.82 -15.09
N ALA A 553 -13.78 1.36 -14.07
CA ALA A 553 -13.70 -0.02 -13.64
C ALA A 553 -15.08 -0.64 -13.52
N ASP A 554 -15.19 -1.87 -14.01
CA ASP A 554 -16.42 -2.63 -14.14
C ASP A 554 -16.31 -4.00 -13.47
N ASP A 555 -17.45 -4.64 -13.22
CA ASP A 555 -17.55 -5.97 -12.63
C ASP A 555 -16.88 -6.08 -11.24
N TYR A 556 -16.87 -5.01 -10.43
CA TYR A 556 -16.32 -5.05 -9.09
C TYR A 556 -16.98 -6.13 -8.25
N ILE A 557 -16.14 -6.93 -7.59
CA ILE A 557 -16.58 -7.94 -6.64
C ILE A 557 -16.83 -7.28 -5.28
N ALA A 558 -18.06 -7.38 -4.83
CA ALA A 558 -18.51 -6.85 -3.54
C ALA A 558 -19.42 -7.86 -2.84
N ALA A 559 -19.55 -7.74 -1.51
CA ALA A 559 -20.50 -8.54 -0.75
C ALA A 559 -21.85 -7.86 -0.71
N VAL A 560 -22.87 -8.53 -1.22
CA VAL A 560 -24.26 -8.03 -1.32
C VAL A 560 -25.21 -8.78 -0.42
N SER A 561 -26.21 -8.08 0.09
CA SER A 561 -27.22 -8.67 0.97
C SER A 561 -28.21 -9.50 0.15
N ILE A 562 -28.21 -10.82 0.33
CA ILE A 562 -29.20 -11.75 -0.22
C ILE A 562 -30.33 -12.07 0.78
N SER A 563 -30.12 -11.80 2.07
CA SER A 563 -31.10 -11.90 3.14
C SER A 563 -30.71 -10.96 4.30
N PRO A 564 -31.57 -10.76 5.32
CA PRO A 564 -31.23 -9.93 6.48
C PRO A 564 -30.00 -10.41 7.26
N THR A 565 -29.57 -11.65 7.07
CA THR A 565 -28.45 -12.30 7.81
C THR A 565 -27.37 -12.87 6.91
N GLU A 566 -27.53 -12.78 5.58
CA GLU A 566 -26.57 -13.36 4.63
C GLU A 566 -26.24 -12.39 3.54
N GLN A 567 -24.96 -12.31 3.21
CA GLN A 567 -24.43 -11.65 2.04
C GLN A 567 -23.80 -12.68 1.12
N GLN A 568 -23.59 -12.36 -0.12
CA GLN A 568 -22.85 -13.15 -1.09
C GLN A 568 -21.96 -12.25 -1.92
N TYR A 569 -20.80 -12.73 -2.32
CA TYR A 569 -19.97 -12.00 -3.28
C TYR A 569 -20.65 -12.02 -4.67
N ASP A 570 -20.69 -10.86 -5.33
CA ASP A 570 -21.19 -10.70 -6.69
C ASP A 570 -20.43 -9.61 -7.44
N ASN A 571 -20.53 -9.63 -8.79
CA ASN A 571 -19.97 -8.61 -9.69
C ASN A 571 -20.99 -7.49 -9.87
N MET A 572 -20.89 -6.43 -9.11
CA MET A 572 -22.02 -5.54 -8.92
C MET A 572 -21.76 -4.07 -9.14
N ALA A 573 -20.52 -3.65 -9.09
CA ALA A 573 -20.25 -2.26 -8.95
C ALA A 573 -19.40 -1.72 -10.10
N GLU A 574 -19.71 -0.50 -10.48
CA GLU A 574 -18.84 0.32 -11.33
C GLU A 574 -18.11 1.34 -10.45
N ALA A 575 -16.85 1.60 -10.73
CA ALA A 575 -16.14 2.70 -10.13
C ALA A 575 -15.53 3.59 -11.21
N LYS A 576 -15.67 4.90 -10.99
CA LYS A 576 -15.07 5.92 -11.84
C LYS A 576 -14.22 6.83 -10.97
N THR A 577 -12.93 6.87 -11.24
CA THR A 577 -12.00 7.76 -10.53
C THR A 577 -11.30 8.68 -11.53
N PHE A 578 -11.23 9.97 -11.24
CA PHE A 578 -10.45 10.92 -12.01
C PHE A 578 -9.70 11.87 -11.08
N GLY A 579 -8.55 12.34 -11.51
CA GLY A 579 -7.75 13.20 -10.65
C GLY A 579 -6.51 13.76 -11.33
N ILE A 580 -5.76 14.53 -10.54
CA ILE A 580 -4.48 15.12 -10.91
C ILE A 580 -3.48 14.82 -9.79
N GLU A 581 -2.32 14.35 -10.18
CA GLU A 581 -1.16 14.14 -9.31
C GLU A 581 -0.08 15.14 -9.65
N LEU A 582 0.61 15.61 -8.63
CA LEU A 582 1.69 16.59 -8.73
C LEU A 582 2.83 16.20 -7.79
N SER A 583 4.04 16.14 -8.32
CA SER A 583 5.28 16.11 -7.56
C SER A 583 6.21 17.18 -8.13
N THR A 584 6.64 18.12 -7.31
CA THR A 584 7.54 19.19 -7.75
C THR A 584 8.47 19.62 -6.63
N SER A 585 9.69 19.92 -6.99
CA SER A 585 10.71 20.46 -6.10
C SER A 585 11.61 21.46 -6.85
N TYR A 586 12.25 22.34 -6.10
CA TYR A 586 13.21 23.29 -6.67
C TYR A 586 14.40 23.49 -5.73
N GLN A 587 15.55 22.99 -6.11
CA GLN A 587 16.81 23.26 -5.42
C GLN A 587 17.27 24.69 -5.75
N ILE A 588 17.31 25.55 -4.75
CA ILE A 588 17.66 26.97 -4.93
C ILE A 588 19.18 27.14 -5.00
N GLY A 589 19.74 26.99 -6.20
CA GLY A 589 21.19 27.12 -6.42
C GLY A 589 21.99 26.28 -5.43
N GLU A 590 23.08 26.83 -4.90
CA GLU A 590 23.95 26.19 -3.90
C GLU A 590 23.54 26.47 -2.44
N THR A 591 22.35 27.04 -2.22
CA THR A 591 21.89 27.40 -0.86
C THR A 591 21.56 26.21 0.01
N GLY A 592 21.37 25.06 -0.58
CA GLY A 592 20.88 23.82 0.06
C GLY A 592 19.37 23.80 0.31
N PHE A 593 18.63 24.87 0.05
CA PHE A 593 17.18 24.91 0.22
C PHE A 593 16.45 24.30 -0.98
N THR A 594 15.53 23.38 -0.69
CA THR A 594 14.68 22.71 -1.69
C THR A 594 13.22 22.74 -1.22
N PRO A 595 12.44 23.77 -1.56
CA PRO A 595 10.99 23.74 -1.41
C PRO A 595 10.38 22.66 -2.32
N TYR A 596 9.32 22.01 -1.84
CA TYR A 596 8.65 20.94 -2.59
C TYR A 596 7.16 20.84 -2.28
N ILE A 597 6.40 20.25 -3.21
CA ILE A 597 5.00 19.87 -3.05
C ILE A 597 4.79 18.53 -3.73
N ASN A 598 4.23 17.58 -2.98
CA ASN A 598 3.71 16.31 -3.46
C ASN A 598 2.23 16.24 -3.11
N GLY A 599 1.35 16.03 -4.10
CA GLY A 599 -0.07 16.04 -3.80
C GLY A 599 -0.93 15.35 -4.85
N THR A 600 -2.14 15.04 -4.46
CA THR A 600 -3.15 14.44 -5.32
C THR A 600 -4.49 15.10 -5.03
N TRP A 601 -5.15 15.53 -6.09
CA TRP A 601 -6.58 15.82 -6.08
C TRP A 601 -7.30 14.77 -6.90
N MET A 602 -8.32 14.12 -6.34
CA MET A 602 -9.10 13.10 -7.05
C MET A 602 -10.54 13.06 -6.56
N ARG A 603 -11.43 12.59 -7.43
CA ARG A 603 -12.81 12.26 -7.10
C ARG A 603 -13.15 10.87 -7.58
N ARG A 604 -13.70 10.07 -6.68
CA ARG A 604 -14.14 8.71 -6.96
C ARG A 604 -15.64 8.63 -6.84
N GLN A 605 -16.29 8.12 -7.88
CA GLN A 605 -17.71 7.77 -7.89
C GLN A 605 -17.84 6.26 -7.87
N TYR A 606 -18.73 5.77 -7.03
CA TYR A 606 -19.11 4.38 -6.95
C TYR A 606 -20.59 4.23 -7.35
N THR A 607 -20.89 3.19 -8.11
CA THR A 607 -22.27 2.85 -8.53
C THR A 607 -22.56 1.42 -8.08
N ASN A 608 -23.55 1.21 -7.20
CA ASN A 608 -23.97 -0.14 -6.78
C ASN A 608 -25.01 -0.73 -7.76
N GLU A 609 -25.42 -1.99 -7.54
CA GLU A 609 -26.42 -2.69 -8.36
C GLU A 609 -27.74 -1.97 -8.53
N ASP A 610 -28.24 -1.33 -7.48
CA ASP A 610 -29.49 -0.58 -7.50
C ASP A 610 -29.36 0.72 -8.32
N GLY A 611 -28.18 0.98 -8.91
CA GLY A 611 -27.86 2.22 -9.61
C GLY A 611 -27.65 3.41 -8.69
N PHE A 612 -27.50 3.19 -7.38
CA PHE A 612 -27.15 4.24 -6.42
C PHE A 612 -25.72 4.72 -6.71
N LYS A 613 -25.59 6.03 -6.93
CA LYS A 613 -24.32 6.70 -7.23
C LYS A 613 -23.88 7.58 -6.08
N THR A 614 -22.66 7.41 -5.64
CA THR A 614 -22.09 8.23 -4.58
C THR A 614 -20.65 8.64 -4.85
N TYR A 615 -20.27 9.85 -4.40
CA TYR A 615 -18.88 10.31 -4.31
C TYR A 615 -18.31 10.13 -2.89
N LYS A 616 -19.11 9.59 -1.97
CA LYS A 616 -18.70 9.35 -0.59
C LYS A 616 -18.10 7.97 -0.45
N THR A 617 -16.86 7.83 -0.84
CA THR A 617 -16.14 6.55 -1.00
C THR A 617 -15.00 6.36 0.01
N SER A 618 -15.01 7.06 1.16
CA SER A 618 -13.92 7.13 2.16
C SER A 618 -12.63 7.78 1.65
N THR A 619 -12.57 8.16 0.39
CA THR A 619 -11.36 8.71 -0.23
C THR A 619 -11.33 10.23 -0.05
N PRO A 620 -10.31 10.82 0.63
CA PRO A 620 -10.14 12.27 0.65
C PRO A 620 -9.94 12.82 -0.76
N GLU A 621 -10.66 13.91 -1.09
CA GLU A 621 -10.52 14.53 -2.43
C GLU A 621 -9.13 15.17 -2.64
N PHE A 622 -8.47 15.59 -1.56
CA PHE A 622 -7.15 16.20 -1.65
C PHE A 622 -6.24 15.70 -0.53
N ILE A 623 -5.06 15.25 -0.89
CA ILE A 623 -3.97 14.89 0.01
C ILE A 623 -2.70 15.55 -0.51
N ALA A 624 -1.95 16.23 0.36
CA ALA A 624 -0.67 16.82 -0.01
C ALA A 624 0.33 16.83 1.14
N ARG A 625 1.61 16.65 0.79
CA ARG A 625 2.78 16.98 1.60
C ARG A 625 3.53 18.12 0.93
N TYR A 626 3.84 19.17 1.66
CA TYR A 626 4.59 20.32 1.15
C TYR A 626 5.48 20.90 2.22
N GLY A 627 6.65 21.34 1.84
CA GLY A 627 7.64 21.79 2.80
C GLY A 627 8.87 22.40 2.17
N VAL A 628 9.88 22.58 3.01
CA VAL A 628 11.20 23.02 2.61
C VAL A 628 12.23 22.12 3.27
N ARG A 629 12.99 21.42 2.43
CA ARG A 629 14.19 20.70 2.83
C ARG A 629 15.38 21.63 2.75
N TRP A 630 16.30 21.48 3.68
CA TRP A 630 17.60 22.13 3.64
C TRP A 630 18.70 21.11 3.89
N GLU A 631 19.70 21.11 3.05
CA GLU A 631 20.88 20.26 3.13
C GLU A 631 22.14 21.11 2.95
N GLY A 632 23.16 20.85 3.74
CA GLY A 632 24.41 21.58 3.67
C GLY A 632 25.55 20.92 4.42
N GLU A 633 26.76 21.41 4.20
CA GLU A 633 27.95 20.91 4.88
C GLU A 633 28.60 22.03 5.71
N ARG A 634 28.97 21.71 6.95
CA ARG A 634 29.70 22.63 7.82
C ARG A 634 30.70 21.87 8.68
N ASN A 635 31.98 22.26 8.61
CA ASN A 635 33.08 21.66 9.41
C ASN A 635 33.17 20.13 9.25
N GLY A 636 32.96 19.59 8.05
CA GLY A 636 32.97 18.17 7.77
C GLY A 636 31.71 17.42 8.22
N LEU A 637 30.71 18.11 8.78
CA LEU A 637 29.40 17.57 9.12
C LEU A 637 28.43 17.79 7.97
N GLY A 638 27.79 16.74 7.46
CA GLY A 638 26.59 16.87 6.61
C GLY A 638 25.39 17.15 7.50
N LEU A 639 24.66 18.21 7.20
CA LEU A 639 23.50 18.64 7.96
C LEU A 639 22.26 18.61 7.05
N ARG A 640 21.13 18.17 7.56
CA ARG A 640 19.85 18.19 6.85
C ARG A 640 18.71 18.55 7.78
N THR A 641 17.68 19.15 7.23
CA THR A 641 16.42 19.41 7.93
C THR A 641 15.28 19.45 6.93
N ASP A 642 14.09 19.00 7.34
CA ASP A 642 12.86 19.10 6.55
C ASP A 642 11.72 19.63 7.44
N LEU A 643 11.21 20.81 7.11
CA LEU A 643 10.01 21.37 7.73
C LEU A 643 8.87 21.23 6.75
N TYR A 644 7.88 20.39 7.10
CA TYR A 644 6.79 20.10 6.19
C TYR A 644 5.42 20.02 6.86
N ALA A 645 4.40 20.33 6.08
CA ALA A 645 3.01 20.09 6.43
C ALA A 645 2.43 18.93 5.60
N LYS A 646 1.59 18.14 6.23
CA LYS A 646 0.74 17.14 5.58
C LYS A 646 -0.72 17.57 5.75
N SER A 647 -1.44 17.66 4.63
CA SER A 647 -2.84 18.08 4.59
C SER A 647 -3.70 17.05 3.90
N LEU A 648 -4.89 16.79 4.44
CA LEU A 648 -5.93 15.99 3.81
C LEU A 648 -7.29 16.65 4.01
N THR A 649 -8.17 16.53 3.02
CA THR A 649 -9.56 16.97 3.12
C THR A 649 -10.38 15.99 3.94
N ALA A 650 -11.59 16.41 4.35
CA ALA A 650 -12.56 15.49 4.93
C ALA A 650 -12.89 14.38 3.94
N SER A 651 -13.10 13.17 4.43
CA SER A 651 -13.61 12.04 3.68
C SER A 651 -14.97 11.62 4.23
N GLU A 652 -15.86 11.18 3.33
CA GLU A 652 -17.19 10.70 3.66
C GLU A 652 -17.39 9.31 3.05
N TYR A 653 -18.14 8.49 3.75
CA TYR A 653 -18.59 7.19 3.25
C TYR A 653 -20.11 7.13 3.34
N ASP A 654 -20.74 6.60 2.29
CA ASP A 654 -22.18 6.40 2.24
C ASP A 654 -22.49 5.34 1.16
N ASP A 655 -22.99 4.20 1.60
CA ASP A 655 -23.41 3.10 0.72
C ASP A 655 -24.95 3.02 0.59
N GLY A 656 -25.65 4.04 1.11
CA GLY A 656 -27.11 4.06 1.19
C GLY A 656 -27.67 3.45 2.47
N GLY A 657 -26.88 2.76 3.29
CA GLY A 657 -27.27 2.14 4.55
C GLY A 657 -26.43 2.56 5.75
N TYR A 658 -25.12 2.66 5.55
CA TYR A 658 -24.15 3.06 6.55
C TYR A 658 -23.37 4.28 6.07
N ASN A 659 -23.30 5.30 6.89
CA ASN A 659 -22.55 6.50 6.55
C ASN A 659 -21.70 7.02 7.72
N TYR A 660 -20.59 7.67 7.38
CA TYR A 660 -19.76 8.38 8.33
C TYR A 660 -18.98 9.51 7.66
N ARG A 661 -18.43 10.40 8.46
CA ARG A 661 -17.56 11.48 8.00
C ARG A 661 -16.34 11.60 8.89
N LEU A 662 -15.15 11.64 8.28
CA LEU A 662 -13.87 11.98 8.90
C LEU A 662 -13.53 13.42 8.57
N GLY A 663 -13.12 14.18 9.57
CA GLY A 663 -12.73 15.59 9.37
C GLY A 663 -11.35 15.72 8.72
N GLY A 664 -11.20 16.71 7.86
CA GLY A 664 -9.90 17.06 7.29
C GLY A 664 -8.89 17.52 8.34
N ALA A 665 -7.61 17.36 8.04
CA ALA A 665 -6.51 17.71 8.94
C ALA A 665 -5.32 18.31 8.20
N THR A 666 -4.58 19.16 8.91
CA THR A 666 -3.23 19.58 8.55
C THR A 666 -2.35 19.39 9.76
N THR A 667 -1.25 18.68 9.60
CA THR A 667 -0.19 18.52 10.60
C THR A 667 1.07 19.26 10.15
N LEU A 668 1.87 19.75 11.09
CA LEU A 668 3.20 20.29 10.85
C LEU A 668 4.23 19.36 11.50
N ASN A 669 5.31 19.08 10.78
CA ASN A 669 6.35 18.16 11.17
C ASN A 669 7.72 18.77 10.90
N LEU A 670 8.72 18.40 11.68
CA LEU A 670 10.11 18.85 11.52
C LEU A 670 11.02 17.64 11.75
N THR A 671 11.92 17.40 10.79
CA THR A 671 13.02 16.45 10.96
C THR A 671 14.34 17.17 10.80
N ALA A 672 15.37 16.66 11.47
CA ALA A 672 16.74 17.15 11.37
C ALA A 672 17.72 15.99 11.51
N GLY A 673 18.82 16.04 10.76
CA GLY A 673 19.85 15.01 10.81
C GLY A 673 21.25 15.57 10.67
N VAL A 674 22.21 14.83 11.17
CA VAL A 674 23.64 15.08 11.03
C VAL A 674 24.35 13.82 10.60
N SER A 675 25.18 13.91 9.57
CA SER A 675 26.11 12.87 9.17
C SER A 675 27.55 13.29 9.42
N PHE A 676 28.37 12.38 9.94
CA PHE A 676 29.75 12.65 10.37
C PHE A 676 30.66 11.45 10.12
N GLY A 677 31.97 11.66 10.33
CA GLY A 677 33.02 10.72 9.96
C GLY A 677 33.65 11.08 8.62
N ALA A 678 34.82 10.52 8.30
CA ALA A 678 35.59 10.88 7.11
C ALA A 678 34.84 10.58 5.79
N GLN A 679 33.94 9.62 5.79
CA GLN A 679 33.08 9.24 4.66
C GLN A 679 31.58 9.46 4.99
N LYS A 680 31.28 10.27 6.01
CA LYS A 680 29.93 10.46 6.54
C LYS A 680 29.19 9.15 6.88
N GLN A 681 29.98 8.18 7.34
CA GLN A 681 29.52 6.83 7.62
C GLN A 681 28.63 6.71 8.87
N PHE A 682 28.56 7.75 9.70
CA PHE A 682 27.65 7.81 10.84
C PHE A 682 26.57 8.85 10.58
N SER A 683 25.33 8.55 10.95
CA SER A 683 24.25 9.55 10.97
C SER A 683 23.43 9.47 12.24
N PHE A 684 22.92 10.63 12.66
CA PHE A 684 21.92 10.78 13.70
C PHE A 684 20.79 11.62 13.14
N ASP A 685 19.57 11.09 13.22
CA ASP A 685 18.35 11.72 12.77
C ASP A 685 17.37 11.87 13.93
N ALA A 686 16.62 12.97 13.97
CA ALA A 686 15.60 13.25 14.96
C ALA A 686 14.39 13.93 14.30
N GLY A 687 13.18 13.58 14.77
CA GLY A 687 11.94 14.13 14.25
C GLY A 687 10.97 14.56 15.34
N ILE A 688 10.17 15.59 15.04
CA ILE A 688 9.01 16.01 15.81
C ILE A 688 7.81 16.00 14.86
N TYR A 689 6.83 15.18 15.16
CA TYR A 689 5.66 14.97 14.31
C TYR A 689 4.40 15.47 15.01
N ASN A 690 3.44 15.91 14.19
CA ASN A 690 2.19 16.50 14.68
C ASN A 690 2.43 17.57 15.76
N ILE A 691 3.29 18.55 15.44
CA ILE A 691 3.81 19.57 16.38
C ILE A 691 2.70 20.25 17.19
N PHE A 692 1.53 20.47 16.57
CA PHE A 692 0.38 21.13 17.22
C PHE A 692 -0.58 20.16 17.89
N ASP A 693 -0.23 18.88 18.01
CA ASP A 693 -1.06 17.85 18.64
C ASP A 693 -2.48 17.79 18.05
N LYS A 694 -2.57 17.86 16.71
CA LYS A 694 -3.84 17.82 15.99
C LYS A 694 -4.52 16.48 16.19
N LYS A 695 -5.77 16.48 16.66
CA LYS A 695 -6.61 15.30 16.74
C LYS A 695 -7.28 15.07 15.39
N TYR A 696 -7.00 13.92 14.73
CA TYR A 696 -7.59 13.55 13.45
C TYR A 696 -7.54 12.04 13.23
N GLN A 697 -8.26 11.58 12.22
CA GLN A 697 -8.31 10.18 11.77
C GLN A 697 -8.14 10.15 10.26
N GLU A 698 -7.28 9.27 9.77
CA GLU A 698 -7.22 8.93 8.34
C GLU A 698 -8.21 7.82 8.00
N MET A 699 -8.49 6.95 8.97
CA MET A 699 -9.48 5.87 8.90
C MET A 699 -10.42 5.95 10.09
N GLN A 700 -11.61 5.38 9.99
CA GLN A 700 -12.63 5.43 11.05
C GLN A 700 -12.21 4.69 12.33
N SER A 701 -11.28 3.75 12.25
CA SER A 701 -10.95 2.82 13.34
C SER A 701 -10.28 3.47 14.55
N ILE A 702 -9.22 4.26 14.35
CA ILE A 702 -8.47 4.91 15.44
C ILE A 702 -8.04 6.33 15.06
N TYR A 703 -7.66 7.11 16.09
CA TYR A 703 -7.01 8.41 15.90
C TYR A 703 -5.52 8.23 15.55
N GLU A 704 -5.02 9.11 14.68
CA GLU A 704 -3.59 9.21 14.41
C GLU A 704 -2.80 9.66 15.66
N PRO A 705 -1.46 9.42 15.69
CA PRO A 705 -0.64 9.72 16.87
C PRO A 705 -0.74 11.16 17.35
N SER A 706 -0.69 11.36 18.67
CA SER A 706 -0.39 12.65 19.30
C SER A 706 0.94 13.19 18.80
N ARG A 707 1.29 14.45 19.15
CA ARG A 707 2.65 14.92 18.96
C ARG A 707 3.66 13.93 19.55
N TYR A 708 4.63 13.51 18.73
CA TYR A 708 5.67 12.57 19.16
C TYR A 708 7.05 12.95 18.62
N PHE A 709 8.05 12.34 19.22
CA PHE A 709 9.45 12.48 18.85
C PHE A 709 10.00 11.12 18.41
N SER A 710 10.89 11.14 17.42
CA SER A 710 11.67 9.98 17.02
C SER A 710 13.15 10.31 16.94
N VAL A 711 13.98 9.30 17.09
CA VAL A 711 15.42 9.38 16.86
C VAL A 711 15.90 8.11 16.19
N LYS A 712 16.91 8.24 15.30
CA LYS A 712 17.52 7.12 14.58
C LYS A 712 19.05 7.34 14.49
N LEU A 713 19.79 6.27 14.65
CA LEU A 713 21.23 6.20 14.49
C LEU A 713 21.54 5.22 13.37
N ASN A 714 22.44 5.57 12.47
CA ASN A 714 22.97 4.64 11.46
C ASN A 714 24.50 4.70 11.48
N ALA A 715 25.12 3.55 11.24
CA ALA A 715 26.56 3.42 11.06
C ALA A 715 26.83 2.47 9.90
N ARG A 716 27.75 2.86 9.01
CA ARG A 716 28.21 2.08 7.85
C ARG A 716 29.73 1.92 7.92
N TYR A 717 30.20 0.74 7.51
CA TYR A 717 31.63 0.41 7.45
C TYR A 717 31.99 -0.05 6.04
#